data_62d666fc80d7409f25d3ce40fb4682c7
#
_entry.id   62d666fc80d7409f25d3ce40fb4682c7
#
_cell.length_a   1.000
_cell.length_b   1.000
_cell.length_c   1.000
_cell.angle_alpha   90.00
_cell.angle_beta   90.00
_cell.angle_gamma   90.00
#
_symmetry.space_group_name_H-M   'P 1'
#
loop_
_entity.id
_entity.type
_entity.pdbx_description
1 polymer ?
#
loop_
_entity_poly.entity_id
_entity_poly.type
_entity_poly.pdbx_seq_one_letter_code
_entity_poly.pdbx_strand_id
1 'polypeptide(L)'
;MRSASGNGFDSSDSFAVSGAAERTARLHDIPPSITPSHGDDSHLLSRIASPADVKALAPNELAELCREIRTTLLAYGHQHGGHIGSNLGMVEATVALHRVFDSPRDRIVFDVSHQSYVHKMLTGRAAAYLDPDRFSEVTGFTNPDESKHDQFVLGHTGTSISLACGLAKTRDMEGPNSGIGNVIAVIGDGSLSSGVAFEGLNNAAEQGGNLIIVFNDNEMSIAGDFGGMYGPLARLRASGGTAQPNLFNAFGLDYRYVEAGNDVSALVAAFEEVRDIDHPVVVHIHTLKGAGYDGAGHVAGASSASAGNVHELDPAVSDTGVRPTSNVLHSEPWHSDHCNLSDHEPHEGQCEASHWQNPDAAIGKPDDPRKHYGKMAMAALEPRFAAEPGLVVISPATPGSNGITHEFRERAGAHYVDTGITESHAVAYAAGIARAGGTPVVATTASFFQRAYDQFFQEMSLNRSRVTVLDFLGGLSGSDNTHSGAYDVAMFSNIPGVTMLVPTSARDYLADLAWATAPAGSADAPAGPAVIRVPGEAILAAERDATLLPVTGGQIADRPQSASLPASASSASGGISAATVRGTVSVTAQHAGARHMLDWRVNQTGSQVAIIGLGNAYPLAEQTAAALSDDYGITATVIDPRQCTSLDSDVLESLRDGHQQVITLEDGQLEGGWGEKVTAYYANHHVSDGSRNPRVLNFGAAKEFTDRVSLGELNERYGLTVEQVTEAITRCF
;
A
#
# COMPACT_ATOMS: atom_id res chain seq x y z
N MET A 1 -3.88 32.37 57.66
CA MET A 1 -3.08 33.60 57.71
C MET A 1 -2.25 33.74 56.45
N ARG A 2 -2.50 34.83 55.72
CA ARG A 2 -1.71 35.49 54.68
C ARG A 2 -1.44 34.63 53.41
N SER A 3 -2.14 34.79 52.30
CA SER A 3 -2.19 35.92 51.31
C SER A 3 -0.85 36.10 50.55
N ALA A 4 -0.86 35.79 49.27
CA ALA A 4 -0.26 36.57 48.18
C ALA A 4 -0.43 35.72 46.93
N SER A 5 -1.20 36.08 46.02
CA SER A 5 -1.15 37.03 44.90
C SER A 5 -0.69 36.36 43.62
N GLY A 6 -1.61 36.40 42.63
CA GLY A 6 -1.48 35.81 41.32
C GLY A 6 -0.41 36.45 40.44
N ASN A 7 -0.05 35.73 39.40
CA ASN A 7 0.47 36.30 38.18
C ASN A 7 -0.10 35.52 36.97
N GLY A 8 -0.73 36.25 36.13
CA GLY A 8 -1.28 35.76 34.88
C GLY A 8 -0.15 35.39 33.92
N PHE A 9 -0.35 34.30 33.20
CA PHE A 9 0.51 33.97 32.06
C PHE A 9 -0.04 34.72 30.83
N ASP A 10 0.70 35.73 30.44
CA ASP A 10 0.56 36.45 29.17
C ASP A 10 1.22 35.60 28.06
N SER A 11 0.45 35.23 27.06
CA SER A 11 0.88 34.44 25.91
C SER A 11 1.43 35.36 24.82
N SER A 12 2.71 35.72 24.88
CA SER A 12 3.42 36.33 23.76
C SER A 12 4.94 36.29 23.96
N ASP A 13 5.54 35.08 23.80
CA ASP A 13 6.97 34.99 23.55
C ASP A 13 7.19 34.41 22.15
N SER A 14 7.33 35.34 21.20
CA SER A 14 7.88 35.09 19.89
C SER A 14 9.40 34.83 20.01
N PHE A 15 9.80 33.57 19.76
CA PHE A 15 11.21 33.27 19.57
C PHE A 15 11.71 33.97 18.29
N ALA A 16 12.40 35.07 18.45
CA ALA A 16 13.15 35.73 17.40
C ALA A 16 14.38 34.88 17.05
N VAL A 17 14.35 34.19 15.90
CA VAL A 17 15.57 33.68 15.25
C VAL A 17 16.24 34.85 14.55
N SER A 18 17.19 35.48 15.22
CA SER A 18 18.10 36.45 14.61
C SER A 18 19.27 35.69 13.94
N GLY A 19 19.40 35.80 12.62
CA GLY A 19 20.63 35.38 11.96
C GLY A 19 20.57 34.91 10.51
N ALA A 20 19.43 35.04 9.80
CA ALA A 20 19.35 34.65 8.38
C ALA A 20 18.82 35.75 7.45
N ALA A 21 18.96 37.00 7.81
CA ALA A 21 18.33 38.12 7.08
C ALA A 21 19.35 39.00 6.35
N GLU A 22 20.41 38.44 5.75
CA GLU A 22 21.35 39.24 4.92
C GLU A 22 21.86 38.50 3.67
N ARG A 23 21.01 37.73 2.98
CA ARG A 23 21.27 37.35 1.57
C ARG A 23 19.98 37.18 0.77
N THR A 24 18.97 37.99 0.99
CA THR A 24 17.97 38.26 -0.03
C THR A 24 18.52 39.36 -0.95
N ALA A 25 19.33 38.97 -1.92
CA ALA A 25 19.60 39.81 -3.08
C ALA A 25 18.23 40.11 -3.74
N ARG A 26 18.01 41.39 -3.99
CA ARG A 26 16.75 41.95 -4.44
C ARG A 26 16.31 41.27 -5.75
N LEU A 27 15.19 40.58 -5.71
CA LEU A 27 14.48 39.94 -6.85
C LEU A 27 13.91 40.96 -7.87
N HIS A 28 14.37 42.23 -7.86
CA HIS A 28 13.81 43.31 -8.69
C HIS A 28 14.66 43.77 -9.84
N ASP A 29 15.82 43.20 -10.11
CA ASP A 29 16.72 43.64 -11.20
C ASP A 29 16.93 42.56 -12.29
N ILE A 30 15.97 41.74 -12.57
CA ILE A 30 15.98 40.84 -13.73
C ILE A 30 15.27 41.58 -14.90
N PRO A 31 15.91 41.76 -16.04
CA PRO A 31 15.23 42.40 -17.19
C PRO A 31 14.05 41.59 -17.67
N PRO A 32 12.93 42.23 -18.08
CA PRO A 32 11.66 41.53 -18.46
C PRO A 32 11.70 40.94 -19.89
N SER A 33 12.71 40.17 -20.25
CA SER A 33 12.88 39.64 -21.60
C SER A 33 13.08 38.14 -21.73
N ILE A 34 12.52 37.35 -20.81
CA ILE A 34 12.42 35.87 -20.97
C ILE A 34 10.95 35.47 -20.85
N THR A 35 10.09 36.13 -21.56
CA THR A 35 8.77 35.57 -21.88
C THR A 35 8.91 34.95 -23.28
N PRO A 36 8.61 33.61 -23.42
CA PRO A 36 8.40 33.04 -24.74
C PRO A 36 7.27 33.84 -25.40
N SER A 37 7.52 34.42 -26.56
CA SER A 37 6.47 35.11 -27.33
C SER A 37 5.41 34.10 -27.71
N HIS A 38 4.17 34.32 -27.27
CA HIS A 38 3.04 33.55 -27.74
C HIS A 38 3.02 33.50 -29.27
N GLY A 39 3.16 32.31 -29.84
CA GLY A 39 2.88 32.08 -31.27
C GLY A 39 4.09 31.86 -32.19
N ASP A 40 5.29 31.52 -31.64
CA ASP A 40 6.41 31.13 -32.48
C ASP A 40 6.42 29.60 -32.66
N ASP A 41 5.95 29.10 -33.80
CA ASP A 41 5.97 27.69 -34.23
C ASP A 41 7.42 27.14 -34.41
N SER A 42 8.44 27.91 -34.07
CA SER A 42 9.86 27.56 -34.22
C SER A 42 10.39 26.68 -33.07
N HIS A 43 9.71 26.65 -31.93
CA HIS A 43 10.14 25.87 -30.78
C HIS A 43 9.76 24.39 -30.90
N LEU A 44 10.75 23.50 -30.71
CA LEU A 44 10.54 22.04 -30.79
C LEU A 44 9.57 21.57 -29.72
N LEU A 45 9.69 22.06 -28.50
CA LEU A 45 8.83 21.62 -27.37
C LEU A 45 7.34 21.91 -27.62
N SER A 46 7.02 23.02 -28.25
CA SER A 46 5.61 23.37 -28.61
C SER A 46 4.98 22.38 -29.60
N ARG A 47 5.82 21.66 -30.36
CA ARG A 47 5.39 20.67 -31.37
C ARG A 47 5.30 19.25 -30.78
N ILE A 48 5.75 19.01 -29.55
CA ILE A 48 5.70 17.71 -28.93
C ILE A 48 4.33 17.50 -28.24
N ALA A 49 3.48 16.73 -28.87
CA ALA A 49 2.17 16.35 -28.36
C ALA A 49 2.15 14.93 -27.75
N SER A 50 3.18 14.13 -28.06
CA SER A 50 3.27 12.73 -27.62
C SER A 50 4.71 12.22 -27.70
N PRO A 51 5.03 11.08 -27.04
CA PRO A 51 6.33 10.42 -27.20
C PRO A 51 6.69 10.06 -28.64
N ALA A 52 5.69 9.85 -29.51
CA ALA A 52 5.93 9.58 -30.94
C ALA A 52 6.63 10.75 -31.62
N ASP A 53 6.35 11.99 -31.22
CA ASP A 53 6.99 13.17 -31.78
C ASP A 53 8.46 13.24 -31.36
N VAL A 54 8.80 12.86 -30.15
CA VAL A 54 10.21 12.74 -29.69
C VAL A 54 10.97 11.70 -30.52
N LYS A 55 10.32 10.57 -30.86
CA LYS A 55 10.91 9.53 -31.70
C LYS A 55 11.13 9.97 -33.13
N ALA A 56 10.34 10.91 -33.62
CA ALA A 56 10.46 11.45 -34.99
C ALA A 56 11.60 12.45 -35.13
N LEU A 57 12.12 13.03 -34.06
CA LEU A 57 13.21 14.02 -34.09
C LEU A 57 14.51 13.42 -34.65
N ALA A 58 15.27 14.22 -35.37
CA ALA A 58 16.62 13.87 -35.75
C ALA A 58 17.57 13.88 -34.51
N PRO A 59 18.65 13.11 -34.50
CA PRO A 59 19.57 13.04 -33.33
C PRO A 59 20.08 14.39 -32.83
N ASN A 60 20.35 15.33 -33.73
CA ASN A 60 20.77 16.69 -33.43
C ASN A 60 19.67 17.55 -32.79
N GLU A 61 18.40 17.26 -33.05
CA GLU A 61 17.24 17.98 -32.50
C GLU A 61 16.98 17.57 -31.05
N LEU A 62 17.44 16.39 -30.59
CA LEU A 62 17.25 15.93 -29.20
C LEU A 62 18.00 16.86 -28.21
N ALA A 63 19.22 17.27 -28.53
CA ALA A 63 19.97 18.21 -27.70
C ALA A 63 19.33 19.60 -27.64
N GLU A 64 18.75 20.05 -28.76
CA GLU A 64 17.98 21.29 -28.82
C GLU A 64 16.71 21.21 -27.96
N LEU A 65 15.96 20.11 -28.07
CA LEU A 65 14.79 19.86 -27.23
C LEU A 65 15.16 19.89 -25.72
N CYS A 66 16.26 19.24 -25.32
CA CYS A 66 16.74 19.29 -23.94
C CYS A 66 17.01 20.73 -23.47
N ARG A 67 17.58 21.56 -24.34
CA ARG A 67 17.86 22.96 -24.03
C ARG A 67 16.58 23.79 -23.86
N GLU A 68 15.59 23.60 -24.75
CA GLU A 68 14.30 24.27 -24.66
C GLU A 68 13.54 23.87 -23.39
N ILE A 69 13.53 22.56 -23.04
CA ILE A 69 12.95 22.05 -21.81
C ILE A 69 13.56 22.72 -20.60
N ARG A 70 14.90 22.87 -20.53
CA ARG A 70 15.58 23.56 -19.42
C ARG A 70 15.15 25.00 -19.28
N THR A 71 15.10 25.73 -20.40
CA THR A 71 14.62 27.11 -20.42
C THR A 71 13.20 27.22 -19.87
N THR A 72 12.31 26.31 -20.31
CA THR A 72 10.93 26.24 -19.84
C THR A 72 10.84 25.91 -18.34
N LEU A 73 11.63 24.94 -17.85
CA LEU A 73 11.67 24.59 -16.42
C LEU A 73 12.13 25.76 -15.54
N LEU A 74 13.13 26.51 -15.98
CA LEU A 74 13.61 27.69 -15.25
C LEU A 74 12.56 28.79 -15.22
N ALA A 75 11.92 29.10 -16.35
CA ALA A 75 10.84 30.08 -16.43
C ALA A 75 9.66 29.68 -15.54
N TYR A 76 9.22 28.43 -15.61
CA TYR A 76 8.16 27.88 -14.78
C TYR A 76 8.52 27.95 -13.29
N GLY A 77 9.75 27.55 -12.92
CA GLY A 77 10.22 27.56 -11.53
C GLY A 77 10.30 28.96 -10.93
N HIS A 78 10.70 29.96 -11.70
CA HIS A 78 10.70 31.37 -11.26
C HIS A 78 9.28 31.88 -10.96
N GLN A 79 8.29 31.43 -11.72
CA GLN A 79 6.93 31.91 -11.59
C GLN A 79 6.11 31.12 -10.56
N HIS A 80 6.24 29.80 -10.54
CA HIS A 80 5.37 28.90 -9.79
C HIS A 80 6.09 28.08 -8.70
N GLY A 81 7.43 28.10 -8.68
CA GLY A 81 8.22 27.23 -7.81
C GLY A 81 8.22 25.77 -8.28
N GLY A 82 8.44 24.83 -7.36
CA GLY A 82 8.43 23.40 -7.65
C GLY A 82 9.81 22.74 -7.53
N HIS A 83 9.92 21.49 -7.97
CA HIS A 83 11.12 20.66 -7.81
C HIS A 83 12.11 20.86 -8.98
N ILE A 84 12.51 22.09 -9.23
CA ILE A 84 13.23 22.46 -10.45
C ILE A 84 14.59 21.77 -10.56
N GLY A 85 15.40 21.76 -9.48
CA GLY A 85 16.73 21.17 -9.49
C GLY A 85 16.75 19.68 -9.86
N SER A 86 15.79 18.90 -9.35
CA SER A 86 15.66 17.49 -9.66
C SER A 86 15.27 17.27 -11.12
N ASN A 87 14.34 18.09 -11.65
CA ASN A 87 13.91 18.01 -13.04
C ASN A 87 15.03 18.41 -14.01
N LEU A 88 15.82 19.44 -13.70
CA LEU A 88 16.97 19.84 -14.51
C LEU A 88 18.00 18.72 -14.65
N GLY A 89 18.25 17.96 -13.59
CA GLY A 89 19.14 16.79 -13.61
C GLY A 89 18.65 15.65 -14.49
N MET A 90 17.33 15.52 -14.68
CA MET A 90 16.68 14.42 -15.39
C MET A 90 16.23 14.73 -16.82
N VAL A 91 16.57 15.88 -17.38
CA VAL A 91 16.11 16.30 -18.71
C VAL A 91 16.56 15.30 -19.78
N GLU A 92 17.84 15.04 -19.93
CA GLU A 92 18.38 14.13 -20.94
C GLU A 92 17.90 12.69 -20.72
N ALA A 93 17.86 12.24 -19.48
CA ALA A 93 17.43 10.90 -19.15
C ALA A 93 15.95 10.68 -19.53
N THR A 94 15.09 11.68 -19.27
CA THR A 94 13.68 11.56 -19.61
C THR A 94 13.45 11.67 -21.12
N VAL A 95 14.17 12.54 -21.83
CA VAL A 95 14.12 12.62 -23.31
C VAL A 95 14.60 11.30 -23.92
N ALA A 96 15.70 10.71 -23.42
CA ALA A 96 16.22 9.43 -23.88
C ALA A 96 15.24 8.28 -23.61
N LEU A 97 14.60 8.25 -22.45
CA LEU A 97 13.56 7.26 -22.14
C LEU A 97 12.42 7.32 -23.17
N HIS A 98 11.90 8.51 -23.49
CA HIS A 98 10.84 8.66 -24.48
C HIS A 98 11.31 8.50 -25.93
N ARG A 99 12.61 8.63 -26.18
CA ARG A 99 13.21 8.32 -27.48
C ARG A 99 13.24 6.82 -27.73
N VAL A 100 13.57 6.01 -26.72
CA VAL A 100 13.82 4.57 -26.84
C VAL A 100 12.54 3.75 -26.55
N PHE A 101 11.84 4.03 -25.48
CA PHE A 101 10.70 3.22 -25.04
C PHE A 101 9.36 3.72 -25.56
N ASP A 102 8.39 2.82 -25.70
CA ASP A 102 7.06 3.08 -26.30
C ASP A 102 5.99 3.32 -25.22
N SER A 103 6.11 4.41 -24.44
CA SER A 103 5.07 4.77 -23.48
C SER A 103 3.75 5.14 -24.19
N PRO A 104 2.56 4.65 -23.74
CA PRO A 104 2.29 3.98 -22.48
C PRO A 104 2.38 2.45 -22.51
N ARG A 105 2.72 1.81 -23.63
CA ARG A 105 2.91 0.36 -23.72
C ARG A 105 4.07 -0.07 -22.82
N ASP A 106 5.20 0.59 -22.94
CA ASP A 106 6.31 0.48 -21.99
C ASP A 106 5.99 1.31 -20.76
N ARG A 107 6.08 0.70 -19.57
CA ARG A 107 5.66 1.28 -18.31
C ARG A 107 6.84 1.93 -17.62
N ILE A 108 6.75 3.23 -17.34
CA ILE A 108 7.79 3.98 -16.61
C ILE A 108 7.22 4.41 -15.27
N VAL A 109 7.87 4.00 -14.17
CA VAL A 109 7.52 4.37 -12.80
C VAL A 109 8.62 5.26 -12.24
N PHE A 110 8.29 6.53 -11.98
CA PHE A 110 9.20 7.49 -11.36
C PHE A 110 9.05 7.45 -9.85
N ASP A 111 10.12 7.14 -9.12
CA ASP A 111 10.12 7.16 -7.65
C ASP A 111 9.82 8.57 -7.13
N VAL A 112 8.99 8.69 -6.07
CA VAL A 112 8.47 10.00 -5.60
C VAL A 112 7.69 10.74 -6.68
N SER A 113 8.15 10.68 -7.91
CA SER A 113 7.65 11.33 -9.13
C SER A 113 7.75 12.87 -9.20
N HIS A 114 8.45 13.49 -8.25
CA HIS A 114 8.71 14.93 -8.24
C HIS A 114 9.62 15.40 -9.40
N GLN A 115 10.37 14.49 -10.02
CA GLN A 115 11.25 14.72 -11.18
C GLN A 115 10.55 14.39 -12.53
N SER A 116 9.22 14.38 -12.56
CA SER A 116 8.42 13.97 -13.73
C SER A 116 7.94 15.10 -14.62
N TYR A 117 8.35 16.35 -14.40
CA TYR A 117 7.88 17.49 -15.19
C TYR A 117 8.23 17.35 -16.68
N VAL A 118 9.44 16.88 -16.98
CA VAL A 118 9.88 16.58 -18.33
C VAL A 118 9.02 15.49 -18.97
N HIS A 119 8.73 14.42 -18.24
CA HIS A 119 7.83 13.36 -18.67
C HIS A 119 6.44 13.92 -19.01
N LYS A 120 5.90 14.81 -18.18
CA LYS A 120 4.61 15.46 -18.45
C LYS A 120 4.66 16.31 -19.72
N MET A 121 5.72 17.10 -19.91
CA MET A 121 5.91 17.88 -21.14
C MET A 121 5.89 16.99 -22.39
N LEU A 122 6.63 15.88 -22.37
CA LEU A 122 6.79 14.97 -23.50
C LEU A 122 5.58 14.05 -23.76
N THR A 123 4.61 14.05 -22.84
CA THR A 123 3.38 13.25 -22.92
C THR A 123 2.11 14.09 -23.10
N GLY A 124 2.25 15.27 -23.74
CA GLY A 124 1.13 16.09 -24.19
C GLY A 124 0.71 17.21 -23.24
N ARG A 125 1.46 17.46 -22.17
CA ARG A 125 1.15 18.49 -21.15
C ARG A 125 2.12 19.67 -21.17
N ALA A 126 2.89 19.85 -22.26
CA ALA A 126 3.86 20.95 -22.39
C ALA A 126 3.21 22.32 -22.20
N ALA A 127 1.97 22.50 -22.66
CA ALA A 127 1.24 23.76 -22.55
C ALA A 127 1.08 24.27 -21.11
N ALA A 128 0.96 23.37 -20.13
CA ALA A 128 0.88 23.74 -18.71
C ALA A 128 2.19 24.33 -18.13
N TYR A 129 3.31 24.14 -18.84
CA TYR A 129 4.62 24.68 -18.48
C TYR A 129 5.02 25.88 -19.34
N LEU A 130 4.44 25.99 -20.54
CA LEU A 130 4.73 27.07 -21.48
C LEU A 130 3.78 28.28 -21.30
N ASP A 131 2.56 28.03 -20.83
CA ASP A 131 1.54 29.06 -20.62
C ASP A 131 1.29 29.25 -19.11
N PRO A 132 1.65 30.41 -18.55
CA PRO A 132 1.49 30.69 -17.13
C PRO A 132 0.06 30.58 -16.60
N ASP A 133 -0.95 30.76 -17.46
CA ASP A 133 -2.35 30.68 -17.05
C ASP A 133 -2.86 29.23 -16.95
N ARG A 134 -2.08 28.26 -17.44
CA ARG A 134 -2.44 26.83 -17.51
C ARG A 134 -1.70 25.95 -16.51
N PHE A 135 -0.86 26.51 -15.63
CA PHE A 135 -0.03 25.73 -14.70
C PHE A 135 -0.87 24.80 -13.76
N SER A 136 -2.11 25.18 -13.47
CA SER A 136 -3.02 24.39 -12.63
C SER A 136 -3.59 23.14 -13.31
N GLU A 137 -3.34 22.96 -14.62
CA GLU A 137 -3.78 21.76 -15.35
C GLU A 137 -2.95 20.51 -15.04
N VAL A 138 -1.82 20.67 -14.34
CA VAL A 138 -0.95 19.57 -13.94
C VAL A 138 -0.62 19.63 -12.45
N THR A 139 -0.47 18.46 -11.84
CA THR A 139 0.07 18.35 -10.48
C THR A 139 1.58 18.26 -10.47
N GLY A 140 2.22 18.43 -9.31
CA GLY A 140 3.67 18.32 -9.13
C GLY A 140 4.22 16.88 -9.16
N PHE A 141 3.34 15.87 -9.31
CA PHE A 141 3.68 14.45 -9.30
C PHE A 141 2.98 13.74 -10.46
N THR A 142 3.40 12.53 -10.82
CA THR A 142 2.65 11.72 -11.80
C THR A 142 1.22 11.49 -11.31
N ASN A 143 0.26 11.53 -12.24
CA ASN A 143 -1.15 11.32 -11.93
C ASN A 143 -1.86 10.61 -13.10
N PRO A 144 -2.31 9.36 -12.88
CA PRO A 144 -3.06 8.61 -13.90
C PRO A 144 -4.36 9.28 -14.38
N ASP A 145 -4.94 10.14 -13.55
CA ASP A 145 -6.13 10.90 -13.95
C ASP A 145 -5.78 12.03 -14.95
N GLU A 146 -4.51 12.48 -15.02
CA GLU A 146 -4.03 13.44 -16.02
C GLU A 146 -3.65 12.77 -17.34
N SER A 147 -3.02 11.60 -17.28
CA SER A 147 -2.46 10.95 -18.46
C SER A 147 -2.33 9.44 -18.31
N LYS A 148 -2.66 8.71 -19.40
CA LYS A 148 -2.39 7.27 -19.50
C LYS A 148 -0.90 6.88 -19.43
N HIS A 149 -0.01 7.84 -19.58
CA HIS A 149 1.44 7.65 -19.48
C HIS A 149 1.92 7.59 -18.05
N ASP A 150 1.16 8.14 -17.10
CA ASP A 150 1.43 8.11 -15.67
C ASP A 150 0.89 6.80 -15.08
N GLN A 151 1.70 6.10 -14.29
CA GLN A 151 1.31 4.80 -13.74
C GLN A 151 0.66 4.93 -12.36
N PHE A 152 1.21 5.78 -11.50
CA PHE A 152 0.78 5.94 -10.11
C PHE A 152 0.81 7.41 -9.70
N VAL A 153 -0.01 7.77 -8.71
CA VAL A 153 0.21 8.97 -7.91
C VAL A 153 1.21 8.59 -6.82
N LEU A 154 2.39 9.19 -6.83
CA LEU A 154 3.44 8.96 -5.85
C LEU A 154 3.82 10.27 -5.16
N GLY A 155 4.53 10.20 -4.06
CA GLY A 155 5.02 11.34 -3.28
C GLY A 155 6.01 10.88 -2.20
N HIS A 156 5.99 9.58 -1.85
CA HIS A 156 6.92 8.97 -0.91
C HIS A 156 8.01 8.19 -1.65
N THR A 157 9.17 8.06 -0.98
CA THR A 157 10.38 7.48 -1.57
C THR A 157 10.42 5.96 -1.49
N GLY A 158 11.10 5.32 -2.46
CA GLY A 158 11.59 3.94 -2.35
C GLY A 158 10.69 2.86 -2.93
N THR A 159 9.50 3.18 -3.44
CA THR A 159 8.52 2.15 -3.85
C THR A 159 8.51 1.83 -5.35
N SER A 160 9.19 2.62 -6.19
CA SER A 160 9.16 2.47 -7.65
C SER A 160 9.60 1.09 -8.15
N ILE A 161 10.64 0.50 -7.54
CA ILE A 161 11.13 -0.83 -7.92
C ILE A 161 10.07 -1.89 -7.61
N SER A 162 9.46 -1.83 -6.42
CA SER A 162 8.43 -2.77 -6.00
C SER A 162 7.18 -2.71 -6.88
N LEU A 163 6.74 -1.50 -7.22
CA LEU A 163 5.63 -1.26 -8.15
C LEU A 163 5.95 -1.79 -9.56
N ALA A 164 7.17 -1.55 -10.04
CA ALA A 164 7.64 -2.05 -11.33
C ALA A 164 7.72 -3.58 -11.37
N CYS A 165 8.18 -4.22 -10.30
CA CYS A 165 8.14 -5.69 -10.16
C CYS A 165 6.70 -6.21 -10.34
N GLY A 166 5.72 -5.55 -9.74
CA GLY A 166 4.31 -5.93 -9.86
C GLY A 166 3.76 -5.79 -11.28
N LEU A 167 4.11 -4.70 -11.98
CA LEU A 167 3.77 -4.52 -13.41
C LEU A 167 4.42 -5.62 -14.27
N ALA A 168 5.70 -5.93 -14.04
CA ALA A 168 6.44 -6.97 -14.74
C ALA A 168 5.84 -8.35 -14.49
N LYS A 169 5.43 -8.65 -13.27
CA LYS A 169 4.77 -9.92 -12.92
C LYS A 169 3.53 -10.18 -13.75
N THR A 170 2.63 -9.20 -13.83
CA THR A 170 1.42 -9.35 -14.63
C THR A 170 1.75 -9.50 -16.11
N ARG A 171 2.69 -8.70 -16.65
CA ARG A 171 3.17 -8.86 -18.03
C ARG A 171 3.64 -10.29 -18.30
N ASP A 172 4.47 -10.83 -17.42
CA ASP A 172 5.09 -12.13 -17.62
C ASP A 172 4.06 -13.27 -17.52
N MET A 173 3.08 -13.14 -16.64
CA MET A 173 2.00 -14.12 -16.49
C MET A 173 0.98 -14.08 -17.63
N GLU A 174 0.64 -12.90 -18.13
CA GLU A 174 -0.32 -12.75 -19.24
C GLU A 174 0.33 -12.83 -20.62
N GLY A 175 1.64 -12.71 -20.67
CA GLY A 175 2.43 -12.74 -21.90
C GLY A 175 2.02 -11.65 -22.89
N PRO A 176 1.96 -11.94 -24.20
CA PRO A 176 1.62 -10.94 -25.21
C PRO A 176 0.25 -10.29 -25.03
N ASN A 177 -0.65 -10.91 -24.29
CA ASN A 177 -2.02 -10.39 -24.05
C ASN A 177 -2.06 -9.26 -23.03
N SER A 178 -1.02 -9.11 -22.21
CA SER A 178 -0.94 -8.04 -21.20
C SER A 178 -0.95 -6.62 -21.81
N GLY A 179 -0.52 -6.49 -23.06
CA GLY A 179 -0.30 -5.20 -23.69
C GLY A 179 0.83 -4.37 -23.08
N ILE A 180 1.60 -4.94 -22.14
CA ILE A 180 2.74 -4.30 -21.48
C ILE A 180 4.03 -4.72 -22.20
N GLY A 181 4.89 -3.74 -22.50
CA GLY A 181 6.22 -3.94 -23.05
C GLY A 181 7.29 -3.96 -21.96
N ASN A 182 8.32 -3.11 -22.14
CA ASN A 182 9.35 -2.93 -21.14
C ASN A 182 8.77 -2.31 -19.86
N VAL A 183 9.31 -2.70 -18.70
CA VAL A 183 8.96 -2.10 -17.42
C VAL A 183 10.20 -1.42 -16.83
N ILE A 184 10.09 -0.14 -16.55
CA ILE A 184 11.19 0.73 -16.15
C ILE A 184 10.85 1.36 -14.79
N ALA A 185 11.72 1.18 -13.79
CA ALA A 185 11.71 1.93 -12.54
C ALA A 185 12.81 2.99 -12.58
N VAL A 186 12.47 4.24 -12.26
CA VAL A 186 13.44 5.33 -12.14
C VAL A 186 13.53 5.70 -10.68
N ILE A 187 14.72 5.57 -10.07
CA ILE A 187 14.96 5.83 -8.65
C ILE A 187 16.22 6.65 -8.45
N GLY A 188 16.16 7.63 -7.54
CA GLY A 188 17.31 8.45 -7.17
C GLY A 188 18.12 7.85 -6.03
N ASP A 189 19.35 8.33 -5.86
CA ASP A 189 20.29 7.95 -4.80
C ASP A 189 19.74 8.16 -3.39
N GLY A 190 19.10 9.30 -3.13
CA GLY A 190 18.44 9.54 -1.85
C GLY A 190 17.32 8.54 -1.57
N SER A 191 16.47 8.25 -2.57
CA SER A 191 15.37 7.28 -2.45
C SER A 191 15.86 5.85 -2.28
N LEU A 192 16.98 5.49 -2.91
CA LEU A 192 17.58 4.16 -2.79
C LEU A 192 17.97 3.82 -1.34
N SER A 193 18.20 4.82 -0.48
CA SER A 193 18.50 4.59 0.95
C SER A 193 17.30 4.09 1.76
N SER A 194 16.10 4.11 1.21
CA SER A 194 14.88 3.60 1.84
C SER A 194 14.90 2.07 1.99
N GLY A 195 14.41 1.56 3.13
CA GLY A 195 14.32 0.12 3.36
C GLY A 195 13.51 -0.62 2.30
N VAL A 196 12.38 -0.06 1.87
CA VAL A 196 11.53 -0.66 0.83
C VAL A 196 12.22 -0.72 -0.53
N ALA A 197 13.15 0.20 -0.84
CA ALA A 197 13.94 0.13 -2.06
C ALA A 197 14.90 -1.08 -2.04
N PHE A 198 15.52 -1.39 -0.88
CA PHE A 198 16.32 -2.60 -0.71
C PHE A 198 15.48 -3.87 -0.80
N GLU A 199 14.28 -3.87 -0.24
CA GLU A 199 13.31 -4.96 -0.43
C GLU A 199 12.97 -5.14 -1.91
N GLY A 200 12.76 -4.04 -2.64
CA GLY A 200 12.52 -4.01 -4.07
C GLY A 200 13.69 -4.60 -4.88
N LEU A 201 14.94 -4.18 -4.60
CA LEU A 201 16.14 -4.73 -5.25
C LEU A 201 16.30 -6.23 -5.01
N ASN A 202 16.09 -6.67 -3.77
CA ASN A 202 16.15 -8.09 -3.41
C ASN A 202 15.14 -8.94 -4.19
N ASN A 203 13.93 -8.42 -4.37
CA ASN A 203 12.88 -9.13 -5.09
C ASN A 203 12.93 -8.94 -6.61
N ALA A 204 13.57 -7.88 -7.11
CA ALA A 204 13.72 -7.64 -8.54
C ALA A 204 14.51 -8.77 -9.23
N ALA A 205 15.54 -9.30 -8.56
CA ALA A 205 16.33 -10.42 -9.08
C ALA A 205 15.47 -11.71 -9.20
N GLU A 206 14.62 -11.97 -8.20
CA GLU A 206 13.70 -13.12 -8.19
C GLU A 206 12.54 -12.96 -9.16
N GLN A 207 12.09 -11.72 -9.42
CA GLN A 207 11.04 -11.46 -10.39
C GLN A 207 11.44 -11.95 -11.79
N GLY A 208 12.71 -11.77 -12.17
CA GLY A 208 13.19 -12.13 -13.50
C GLY A 208 12.56 -11.29 -14.61
N GLY A 209 12.73 -11.75 -15.85
CA GLY A 209 12.12 -11.10 -17.03
C GLY A 209 12.67 -9.69 -17.27
N ASN A 210 12.03 -8.96 -18.19
CA ASN A 210 12.43 -7.59 -18.51
C ASN A 210 12.03 -6.63 -17.39
N LEU A 211 13.00 -6.15 -16.64
CA LEU A 211 12.84 -5.11 -15.64
C LEU A 211 14.09 -4.21 -15.64
N ILE A 212 13.91 -2.94 -16.00
CA ILE A 212 15.01 -2.00 -16.14
C ILE A 212 14.93 -1.00 -14.97
N ILE A 213 15.96 -0.95 -14.13
CA ILE A 213 16.07 -0.04 -13.01
C ILE A 213 17.04 1.07 -13.42
N VAL A 214 16.51 2.25 -13.71
CA VAL A 214 17.32 3.44 -13.98
C VAL A 214 17.64 4.09 -12.64
N PHE A 215 18.87 3.90 -12.19
CA PHE A 215 19.37 4.46 -10.94
C PHE A 215 20.06 5.79 -11.24
N ASN A 216 19.41 6.89 -10.84
CA ASN A 216 19.91 8.25 -11.00
C ASN A 216 20.75 8.66 -9.79
N ASP A 217 22.05 8.62 -9.95
CA ASP A 217 23.04 9.03 -8.93
C ASP A 217 23.52 10.46 -9.25
N ASN A 218 23.13 11.41 -8.43
CA ASN A 218 23.56 12.80 -8.54
C ASN A 218 24.29 13.33 -7.29
N GLU A 219 24.66 12.43 -6.39
CA GLU A 219 25.41 12.69 -5.15
C GLU A 219 24.68 13.64 -4.16
N MET A 220 23.36 13.81 -4.34
CA MET A 220 22.58 14.76 -3.54
C MET A 220 21.17 14.26 -3.21
N SER A 221 20.94 13.93 -1.97
CA SER A 221 19.58 13.90 -1.40
C SER A 221 19.06 15.32 -1.08
N ILE A 222 18.02 15.46 -0.25
CA ILE A 222 17.48 16.79 0.15
C ILE A 222 18.51 17.58 0.99
N ALA A 223 19.18 16.89 1.94
CA ALA A 223 20.09 17.51 2.91
C ALA A 223 21.53 16.96 2.85
N GLY A 224 21.87 16.21 1.80
CA GLY A 224 23.12 15.46 1.66
C GLY A 224 22.91 13.96 1.85
N ASP A 225 23.90 13.18 1.44
CA ASP A 225 23.86 11.73 1.45
C ASP A 225 24.37 11.18 2.78
N PHE A 226 23.53 10.42 3.48
CA PHE A 226 23.87 9.79 4.76
C PHE A 226 23.64 8.29 4.69
N GLY A 227 24.64 7.51 5.07
CA GLY A 227 24.55 6.07 5.16
C GLY A 227 25.73 5.34 4.52
N GLY A 228 25.88 4.06 4.87
CA GLY A 228 27.03 3.24 4.46
C GLY A 228 27.11 2.92 2.95
N MET A 229 25.98 3.02 2.23
CA MET A 229 25.93 2.70 0.80
C MET A 229 26.62 3.72 -0.10
N TYR A 230 26.71 4.98 0.32
CA TYR A 230 27.27 6.05 -0.53
C TYR A 230 28.78 5.92 -0.76
N GLY A 231 29.53 5.34 0.18
CA GLY A 231 30.95 5.02 -0.03
C GLY A 231 31.16 4.01 -1.17
N PRO A 232 30.48 2.85 -1.19
CA PRO A 232 30.43 1.96 -2.35
C PRO A 232 30.00 2.63 -3.65
N LEU A 233 28.96 3.46 -3.66
CA LEU A 233 28.51 4.18 -4.85
C LEU A 233 29.58 5.16 -5.38
N ALA A 234 30.23 5.92 -4.51
CA ALA A 234 31.35 6.79 -4.89
C ALA A 234 32.50 6.01 -5.54
N ARG A 235 32.80 4.78 -5.04
CA ARG A 235 33.81 3.92 -5.69
C ARG A 235 33.36 3.43 -7.06
N LEU A 236 32.08 3.11 -7.25
CA LEU A 236 31.54 2.75 -8.56
C LEU A 236 31.68 3.90 -9.55
N ARG A 237 31.31 5.14 -9.17
CA ARG A 237 31.52 6.34 -10.00
C ARG A 237 32.99 6.53 -10.35
N ALA A 238 33.88 6.56 -9.36
CA ALA A 238 35.32 6.76 -9.56
C ALA A 238 35.98 5.71 -10.45
N SER A 239 35.42 4.52 -10.54
CA SER A 239 35.94 3.41 -11.35
C SER A 239 35.25 3.25 -12.70
N GLY A 240 34.34 4.11 -13.09
CA GLY A 240 33.53 3.91 -14.29
C GLY A 240 32.65 2.64 -14.18
N GLY A 241 32.10 2.35 -13.00
CA GLY A 241 31.20 1.23 -12.76
C GLY A 241 31.88 -0.12 -12.50
N THR A 242 33.23 -0.20 -12.48
CA THR A 242 33.96 -1.50 -12.42
C THR A 242 34.36 -1.93 -11.02
N ALA A 243 34.25 -1.05 -10.00
CA ALA A 243 34.66 -1.37 -8.63
C ALA A 243 33.90 -2.56 -8.03
N GLN A 244 34.61 -3.35 -7.23
CA GLN A 244 34.06 -4.48 -6.48
C GLN A 244 34.24 -4.26 -4.96
N PRO A 245 33.31 -4.72 -4.12
CA PRO A 245 32.02 -5.32 -4.47
C PRO A 245 31.05 -4.27 -5.05
N ASN A 246 30.26 -4.68 -6.05
CA ASN A 246 29.18 -3.88 -6.60
C ASN A 246 27.86 -4.23 -5.87
N LEU A 247 27.19 -3.22 -5.31
CA LEU A 247 25.95 -3.38 -4.56
C LEU A 247 24.88 -4.12 -5.40
N PHE A 248 24.70 -3.71 -6.64
CA PHE A 248 23.65 -4.25 -7.51
C PHE A 248 23.94 -5.69 -7.95
N ASN A 249 25.18 -5.99 -8.27
CA ASN A 249 25.59 -7.38 -8.56
C ASN A 249 25.45 -8.29 -7.32
N ALA A 250 25.60 -7.75 -6.11
CA ALA A 250 25.39 -8.52 -4.87
C ALA A 250 23.93 -8.98 -4.68
N PHE A 251 22.98 -8.27 -5.29
CA PHE A 251 21.58 -8.69 -5.37
C PHE A 251 21.28 -9.62 -6.57
N GLY A 252 22.29 -9.98 -7.39
CA GLY A 252 22.08 -10.81 -8.58
C GLY A 252 21.58 -10.04 -9.81
N LEU A 253 21.59 -8.71 -9.78
CA LEU A 253 21.16 -7.87 -10.89
C LEU A 253 22.31 -7.63 -11.87
N ASP A 254 22.02 -7.61 -13.18
CA ASP A 254 22.95 -7.11 -14.18
C ASP A 254 23.15 -5.60 -14.02
N TYR A 255 24.29 -5.07 -14.48
CA TYR A 255 24.66 -3.69 -14.17
C TYR A 255 25.35 -3.02 -15.34
N ARG A 256 24.90 -1.80 -15.65
CA ARG A 256 25.48 -0.88 -16.64
C ARG A 256 25.74 0.46 -15.99
N TYR A 257 26.87 1.08 -16.30
CA TYR A 257 27.22 2.42 -15.81
C TYR A 257 27.34 3.42 -16.96
N VAL A 258 26.75 4.59 -16.77
CA VAL A 258 26.76 5.69 -17.73
C VAL A 258 27.29 6.94 -17.04
N GLU A 259 28.57 7.27 -17.26
CA GLU A 259 29.23 8.47 -16.70
C GLU A 259 28.60 9.75 -17.23
N ALA A 260 28.28 9.81 -18.52
CA ALA A 260 27.70 10.98 -19.16
C ALA A 260 26.16 11.01 -19.01
N GLY A 261 25.66 11.03 -17.76
CA GLY A 261 24.23 10.99 -17.46
C GLY A 261 23.45 12.26 -17.84
N ASN A 262 24.12 13.32 -18.27
CA ASN A 262 23.51 14.51 -18.89
C ASN A 262 23.87 14.66 -20.37
N ASP A 263 24.20 13.57 -21.06
CA ASP A 263 24.34 13.49 -22.51
C ASP A 263 23.24 12.61 -23.09
N VAL A 264 22.30 13.20 -23.84
CA VAL A 264 21.14 12.50 -24.38
C VAL A 264 21.54 11.38 -25.34
N SER A 265 22.63 11.51 -26.09
CA SER A 265 23.08 10.51 -27.04
C SER A 265 23.69 9.30 -26.35
N ALA A 266 24.47 9.52 -25.29
CA ALA A 266 25.02 8.44 -24.46
C ALA A 266 23.89 7.67 -23.75
N LEU A 267 22.89 8.36 -23.26
CA LEU A 267 21.72 7.74 -22.59
C LEU A 267 20.84 6.97 -23.59
N VAL A 268 20.60 7.49 -24.79
CA VAL A 268 19.87 6.77 -25.85
C VAL A 268 20.60 5.48 -26.16
N ALA A 269 21.92 5.49 -26.35
CA ALA A 269 22.70 4.30 -26.66
C ALA A 269 22.61 3.26 -25.50
N ALA A 270 22.73 3.71 -24.24
CA ALA A 270 22.63 2.83 -23.09
C ALA A 270 21.23 2.22 -22.93
N PHE A 271 20.18 2.97 -23.17
CA PHE A 271 18.81 2.45 -23.10
C PHE A 271 18.45 1.54 -24.28
N GLU A 272 19.00 1.79 -25.48
CA GLU A 272 18.87 0.87 -26.61
C GLU A 272 19.54 -0.48 -26.35
N GLU A 273 20.68 -0.51 -25.63
CA GLU A 273 21.38 -1.76 -25.25
C GLU A 273 20.51 -2.64 -24.34
N VAL A 274 19.73 -2.04 -23.43
CA VAL A 274 18.92 -2.77 -22.44
C VAL A 274 17.46 -2.90 -22.83
N ARG A 275 17.03 -2.28 -23.95
CA ARG A 275 15.68 -2.42 -24.45
C ARG A 275 15.43 -3.91 -24.81
N ASP A 276 14.27 -4.40 -24.40
CA ASP A 276 13.83 -5.78 -24.62
C ASP A 276 14.78 -6.85 -24.02
N ILE A 277 15.59 -6.48 -23.01
CA ILE A 277 16.40 -7.42 -22.25
C ILE A 277 15.48 -8.44 -21.54
N ASP A 278 15.94 -9.67 -21.36
CA ASP A 278 15.14 -10.80 -20.81
C ASP A 278 15.39 -11.06 -19.31
N HIS A 279 16.14 -10.20 -18.65
CA HIS A 279 16.48 -10.29 -17.22
C HIS A 279 16.56 -8.90 -16.59
N PRO A 280 16.50 -8.79 -15.24
CA PRO A 280 16.60 -7.51 -14.55
C PRO A 280 17.97 -6.86 -14.69
N VAL A 281 17.99 -5.57 -14.98
CA VAL A 281 19.21 -4.78 -15.15
C VAL A 281 19.13 -3.44 -14.45
N VAL A 282 20.23 -3.00 -13.84
CA VAL A 282 20.40 -1.65 -13.32
C VAL A 282 21.22 -0.82 -14.29
N VAL A 283 20.65 0.26 -14.79
CA VAL A 283 21.35 1.30 -15.54
C VAL A 283 21.64 2.45 -14.60
N HIS A 284 22.85 2.50 -14.10
CA HIS A 284 23.35 3.54 -13.18
C HIS A 284 23.82 4.74 -14.00
N ILE A 285 23.06 5.82 -13.98
CA ILE A 285 23.38 7.08 -14.66
C ILE A 285 23.93 8.09 -13.66
N HIS A 286 25.11 8.64 -13.94
CA HIS A 286 25.72 9.70 -13.13
C HIS A 286 25.30 11.06 -13.69
N THR A 287 24.45 11.79 -12.95
CA THR A 287 23.88 13.07 -13.38
C THR A 287 24.28 14.21 -12.46
N LEU A 288 24.05 15.44 -12.90
CA LEU A 288 24.25 16.64 -12.10
C LEU A 288 22.88 17.23 -11.72
N LYS A 289 22.56 17.29 -10.44
CA LYS A 289 21.36 17.98 -9.94
C LYS A 289 21.43 19.46 -10.28
N GLY A 290 20.42 20.00 -10.95
CA GLY A 290 20.44 21.38 -11.43
C GLY A 290 21.26 21.61 -12.71
N ALA A 291 21.54 20.55 -13.50
CA ALA A 291 22.34 20.63 -14.73
C ALA A 291 21.88 21.80 -15.64
N GLY A 292 22.84 22.61 -16.06
CA GLY A 292 22.60 23.78 -16.93
C GLY A 292 22.10 25.04 -16.22
N TYR A 293 22.02 25.06 -14.89
CA TYR A 293 21.72 26.27 -14.11
C TYR A 293 23.03 26.97 -13.70
N ASP A 294 23.19 28.22 -14.13
CA ASP A 294 24.41 29.01 -13.88
C ASP A 294 24.37 29.96 -12.63
N GLY A 295 23.27 29.82 -11.84
CA GLY A 295 23.04 30.71 -10.69
C GLY A 295 22.49 32.09 -11.03
N ALA A 296 22.53 32.49 -12.30
CA ALA A 296 22.06 33.79 -12.80
C ALA A 296 20.69 33.71 -13.50
N GLY A 297 20.06 32.52 -13.51
CA GLY A 297 18.76 32.29 -14.15
C GLY A 297 18.85 32.04 -15.66
N HIS A 298 20.04 31.85 -16.21
CA HIS A 298 20.27 31.54 -17.62
C HIS A 298 20.67 30.06 -17.81
N VAL A 299 20.32 29.49 -18.95
CA VAL A 299 20.88 28.21 -19.39
C VAL A 299 22.33 28.46 -19.85
N ALA A 300 23.29 27.81 -19.20
CA ALA A 300 24.69 27.89 -19.61
C ALA A 300 24.80 27.51 -21.10
N GLY A 301 25.38 28.38 -21.90
CA GLY A 301 25.53 28.19 -23.33
C GLY A 301 26.31 26.91 -23.64
N ALA A 302 25.79 26.07 -24.53
CA ALA A 302 26.49 24.91 -25.06
C ALA A 302 27.76 25.33 -25.78
N SER A 303 28.88 25.49 -25.09
CA SER A 303 30.20 25.43 -25.68
C SER A 303 30.81 24.07 -25.35
N SER A 304 30.96 23.24 -26.38
CA SER A 304 31.84 22.08 -26.34
C SER A 304 33.25 22.53 -25.99
N ALA A 305 33.58 22.53 -24.72
CA ALA A 305 34.94 22.65 -24.29
C ALA A 305 35.15 22.00 -22.92
N SER A 306 35.87 20.91 -22.97
CA SER A 306 36.78 20.41 -21.94
C SER A 306 36.27 20.49 -20.48
N ALA A 307 36.03 19.31 -19.91
CA ALA A 307 36.06 19.08 -18.49
C ALA A 307 37.28 19.77 -17.87
N GLY A 308 37.10 20.99 -17.38
CA GLY A 308 38.02 21.69 -16.50
C GLY A 308 37.61 21.37 -15.08
N ASN A 309 38.53 20.73 -14.38
CA ASN A 309 38.48 20.48 -12.94
C ASN A 309 38.00 21.72 -12.17
N VAL A 310 36.82 21.63 -11.54
CA VAL A 310 36.45 22.49 -10.43
C VAL A 310 36.78 21.73 -9.15
N HIS A 311 38.09 21.53 -8.93
CA HIS A 311 38.68 21.37 -7.61
C HIS A 311 39.40 22.65 -7.34
N GLU A 312 38.80 23.50 -6.52
CA GLU A 312 39.45 24.42 -5.57
C GLU A 312 38.38 25.40 -5.09
N LEU A 313 37.70 25.06 -4.02
CA LEU A 313 37.22 26.05 -3.06
C LEU A 313 38.02 25.84 -1.78
N ASP A 314 38.79 26.87 -1.53
CA ASP A 314 39.73 27.13 -0.46
C ASP A 314 39.21 26.69 0.93
N PRO A 315 39.96 25.90 1.72
CA PRO A 315 39.60 25.57 3.08
C PRO A 315 40.18 26.62 4.03
N ALA A 316 39.46 27.69 4.22
CA ALA A 316 39.76 28.65 5.28
C ALA A 316 38.54 28.91 6.15
N VAL A 317 38.16 27.96 7.03
CA VAL A 317 37.56 28.26 8.34
C VAL A 317 38.07 27.25 9.36
N SER A 318 38.94 27.77 10.18
CA SER A 318 39.41 27.44 11.53
C SER A 318 38.77 26.30 12.28
N ASP A 319 39.57 25.35 12.63
CA ASP A 319 39.93 24.76 13.92
C ASP A 319 39.00 25.11 15.09
N THR A 320 38.07 24.23 15.42
CA THR A 320 37.61 23.98 16.77
C THR A 320 37.66 22.49 17.05
N GLY A 321 38.71 22.10 17.78
CA GLY A 321 39.06 20.73 18.09
C GLY A 321 37.99 19.97 18.85
N VAL A 322 37.46 18.93 18.21
CA VAL A 322 36.98 17.72 18.87
C VAL A 322 37.57 16.55 18.10
N ARG A 323 38.59 15.93 18.67
CA ARG A 323 39.14 14.68 18.14
C ARG A 323 38.10 13.54 18.38
N PRO A 324 37.75 12.77 17.37
CA PRO A 324 37.10 11.48 17.60
C PRO A 324 38.15 10.49 18.12
N THR A 325 37.91 9.92 19.26
CA THR A 325 38.68 8.79 19.77
C THR A 325 38.43 7.58 18.87
N SER A 326 39.47 7.22 18.11
CA SER A 326 39.53 5.98 17.35
C SER A 326 39.70 4.80 18.32
N ASN A 327 38.62 4.04 18.55
CA ASN A 327 38.74 2.67 19.00
C ASN A 327 38.90 1.79 17.78
N VAL A 328 40.14 1.54 17.38
CA VAL A 328 40.51 0.50 16.44
C VAL A 328 40.40 -0.83 17.19
N LEU A 329 39.29 -1.54 16.98
CA LEU A 329 39.23 -2.96 17.27
C LEU A 329 40.01 -3.70 16.16
N HIS A 330 41.17 -4.23 16.52
CA HIS A 330 41.88 -5.22 15.72
C HIS A 330 40.98 -6.46 15.62
N SER A 331 40.34 -6.65 14.47
CA SER A 331 39.78 -7.93 14.07
C SER A 331 40.90 -8.72 13.39
N GLU A 332 41.25 -9.83 13.98
CA GLU A 332 42.09 -10.86 13.35
C GLU A 332 41.44 -11.34 12.03
N PRO A 333 42.22 -11.68 11.00
CA PRO A 333 41.67 -12.14 9.75
C PRO A 333 40.98 -13.50 9.94
N TRP A 334 39.71 -13.57 9.56
CA TRP A 334 39.00 -14.83 9.43
C TRP A 334 39.68 -15.68 8.36
N HIS A 335 40.23 -16.80 8.79
CA HIS A 335 40.67 -17.84 7.86
C HIS A 335 39.46 -18.37 7.12
N SER A 336 39.45 -18.14 5.81
CA SER A 336 38.53 -18.78 4.87
C SER A 336 38.98 -20.24 4.68
N ASP A 337 38.45 -21.14 5.50
CA ASP A 337 38.45 -22.55 5.15
C ASP A 337 37.29 -22.81 4.21
N HIS A 338 37.67 -23.30 3.04
CA HIS A 338 36.89 -23.63 1.89
C HIS A 338 35.56 -24.33 2.23
N CYS A 339 34.42 -23.67 2.05
CA CYS A 339 33.17 -24.34 1.69
C CYS A 339 33.10 -24.44 0.16
N ASN A 340 33.37 -25.58 -0.37
CA ASN A 340 33.02 -25.95 -1.74
C ASN A 340 31.49 -25.98 -1.85
N LEU A 341 30.90 -25.01 -2.54
CA LEU A 341 29.46 -24.92 -2.86
C LEU A 341 29.13 -25.77 -4.10
N SER A 342 29.56 -27.01 -4.19
CA SER A 342 29.26 -27.85 -5.36
C SER A 342 28.58 -29.17 -5.08
N ASP A 343 28.23 -29.54 -3.85
CA ASP A 343 27.55 -30.82 -3.57
C ASP A 343 26.66 -30.73 -2.30
N HIS A 344 25.65 -29.90 -2.32
CA HIS A 344 24.53 -30.04 -1.37
C HIS A 344 23.22 -29.96 -2.12
N GLU A 345 22.67 -31.15 -2.44
CA GLU A 345 21.23 -31.26 -2.60
C GLU A 345 20.57 -30.74 -1.32
N PRO A 346 19.49 -29.94 -1.42
CA PRO A 346 18.77 -29.49 -0.25
C PRO A 346 18.22 -30.71 0.48
N HIS A 347 18.71 -30.96 1.69
CA HIS A 347 18.10 -31.92 2.57
C HIS A 347 16.67 -31.44 2.89
N GLU A 348 15.71 -32.03 2.20
CA GLU A 348 14.30 -32.00 2.55
C GLU A 348 14.17 -32.44 4.01
N GLY A 349 13.80 -31.53 4.89
CA GLY A 349 13.51 -31.83 6.28
C GLY A 349 14.08 -30.91 7.35
N GLN A 350 14.98 -29.95 7.03
CA GLN A 350 15.58 -29.09 8.05
C GLN A 350 14.96 -27.69 8.17
N CYS A 351 14.12 -27.24 7.26
CA CYS A 351 13.42 -25.94 7.39
C CYS A 351 12.20 -25.96 8.30
N GLU A 352 11.65 -27.11 8.66
CA GLU A 352 10.52 -27.19 9.59
C GLU A 352 10.92 -27.26 11.07
N ALA A 353 12.21 -27.43 11.38
CA ALA A 353 12.69 -27.68 12.75
C ALA A 353 12.98 -26.43 13.58
N SER A 354 12.86 -25.23 13.05
CA SER A 354 13.13 -24.00 13.80
C SER A 354 12.00 -23.58 14.77
N HIS A 355 10.82 -24.18 14.65
CA HIS A 355 9.76 -24.08 15.66
C HIS A 355 9.53 -25.46 16.28
N TRP A 356 10.30 -25.77 17.30
CA TRP A 356 10.15 -26.98 18.09
C TRP A 356 8.76 -26.97 18.76
N GLN A 357 7.76 -27.58 18.10
CA GLN A 357 6.48 -27.88 18.72
C GLN A 357 6.64 -29.26 19.36
N ASN A 358 6.46 -29.32 20.67
CA ASN A 358 6.40 -30.57 21.40
C ASN A 358 5.37 -31.50 20.70
N PRO A 359 5.78 -32.65 20.14
CA PRO A 359 4.86 -33.54 19.43
C PRO A 359 3.70 -34.05 20.34
N ASP A 360 3.90 -34.10 21.65
CA ASP A 360 2.85 -34.50 22.59
C ASP A 360 1.82 -33.40 22.86
N ALA A 361 2.09 -32.16 22.47
CA ALA A 361 1.13 -31.04 22.55
C ALA A 361 0.15 -30.99 21.36
N ALA A 362 0.35 -31.81 20.35
CA ALA A 362 -0.51 -31.84 19.14
C ALA A 362 -1.76 -32.73 19.29
N ILE A 363 -1.83 -33.57 20.34
CA ILE A 363 -2.98 -34.42 20.60
C ILE A 363 -4.04 -33.60 21.32
N GLY A 364 -5.07 -33.14 20.58
CA GLY A 364 -6.25 -32.46 21.13
C GLY A 364 -6.25 -30.93 21.10
N LYS A 365 -5.29 -30.27 20.40
CA LYS A 365 -5.44 -28.83 20.11
C LYS A 365 -6.57 -28.64 19.09
N PRO A 366 -7.49 -27.68 19.30
CA PRO A 366 -8.44 -27.29 18.28
C PRO A 366 -7.67 -26.85 17.02
N ASP A 367 -8.25 -27.08 15.82
CA ASP A 367 -7.64 -26.63 14.57
C ASP A 367 -7.35 -25.13 14.65
N ASP A 368 -6.16 -24.72 14.26
CA ASP A 368 -5.77 -23.31 14.19
C ASP A 368 -6.69 -22.60 13.17
N PRO A 369 -7.47 -21.57 13.56
CA PRO A 369 -8.38 -20.87 12.66
C PRO A 369 -7.66 -20.31 11.41
N ARG A 370 -6.43 -19.82 11.57
CA ARG A 370 -5.61 -19.32 10.45
C ARG A 370 -5.38 -20.39 9.40
N LYS A 371 -4.99 -21.60 9.86
CA LYS A 371 -4.76 -22.74 8.96
C LYS A 371 -6.05 -23.22 8.33
N HIS A 372 -7.16 -23.21 9.09
CA HIS A 372 -8.46 -23.62 8.61
C HIS A 372 -8.98 -22.70 7.48
N TYR A 373 -9.11 -21.42 7.77
CA TYR A 373 -9.63 -20.44 6.81
C TYR A 373 -8.63 -20.12 5.70
N GLY A 374 -7.33 -20.18 5.96
CA GLY A 374 -6.32 -20.03 4.92
C GLY A 374 -6.37 -21.13 3.88
N LYS A 375 -6.49 -22.41 4.29
CA LYS A 375 -6.71 -23.53 3.36
C LYS A 375 -8.00 -23.36 2.57
N MET A 376 -9.06 -22.87 3.22
CA MET A 376 -10.35 -22.62 2.58
C MET A 376 -10.24 -21.53 1.50
N ALA A 377 -9.54 -20.42 1.79
CA ALA A 377 -9.29 -19.37 0.82
C ALA A 377 -8.48 -19.89 -0.39
N MET A 378 -7.40 -20.63 -0.13
CA MET A 378 -6.58 -21.20 -1.19
C MET A 378 -7.36 -22.18 -2.07
N ALA A 379 -8.19 -23.02 -1.46
CA ALA A 379 -9.07 -23.93 -2.19
C ALA A 379 -10.13 -23.22 -3.06
N ALA A 380 -10.54 -22.00 -2.70
CA ALA A 380 -11.43 -21.17 -3.50
C ALA A 380 -10.71 -20.45 -4.65
N LEU A 381 -9.44 -20.07 -4.47
CA LEU A 381 -8.67 -19.35 -5.47
C LEU A 381 -8.01 -20.26 -6.52
N GLU A 382 -7.47 -21.41 -6.11
CA GLU A 382 -6.71 -22.32 -6.96
C GLU A 382 -7.43 -22.74 -8.27
N PRO A 383 -8.73 -23.09 -8.27
CA PRO A 383 -9.44 -23.47 -9.51
C PRO A 383 -9.54 -22.34 -10.54
N ARG A 384 -9.34 -21.08 -10.12
CA ARG A 384 -9.44 -19.90 -10.98
C ARG A 384 -8.16 -19.61 -11.76
N PHE A 385 -7.00 -20.11 -11.33
CA PHE A 385 -5.71 -19.80 -11.91
C PHE A 385 -5.64 -20.06 -13.43
N ALA A 386 -6.24 -21.14 -13.89
CA ALA A 386 -6.27 -21.48 -15.32
C ALA A 386 -7.05 -20.48 -16.18
N ALA A 387 -8.06 -19.81 -15.61
CA ALA A 387 -8.91 -18.85 -16.31
C ALA A 387 -8.47 -17.40 -16.06
N GLU A 388 -7.73 -17.14 -14.99
CA GLU A 388 -7.32 -15.82 -14.53
C GLU A 388 -5.79 -15.77 -14.34
N PRO A 389 -5.01 -15.61 -15.42
CA PRO A 389 -3.54 -15.62 -15.37
C PRO A 389 -2.97 -14.55 -14.42
N GLY A 390 -3.63 -13.40 -14.30
CA GLY A 390 -3.22 -12.32 -13.41
C GLY A 390 -3.63 -12.48 -11.93
N LEU A 391 -4.25 -13.61 -11.53
CA LEU A 391 -4.56 -13.89 -10.13
C LEU A 391 -3.31 -14.40 -9.41
N VAL A 392 -2.83 -13.64 -8.41
CA VAL A 392 -1.56 -13.93 -7.70
C VAL A 392 -1.78 -13.88 -6.20
N VAL A 393 -1.37 -14.92 -5.50
CA VAL A 393 -1.30 -14.97 -4.02
C VAL A 393 0.12 -14.59 -3.60
N ILE A 394 0.25 -13.60 -2.74
CA ILE A 394 1.51 -13.04 -2.24
C ILE A 394 1.55 -13.24 -0.73
N SER A 395 2.60 -13.87 -0.21
CA SER A 395 2.76 -14.05 1.23
C SER A 395 4.19 -13.70 1.66
N PRO A 396 4.37 -12.60 2.42
CA PRO A 396 5.70 -12.28 2.95
C PRO A 396 6.05 -13.23 4.10
N ALA A 397 6.88 -14.22 3.80
CA ALA A 397 7.58 -15.16 4.71
C ALA A 397 6.72 -16.00 5.69
N THR A 398 5.39 -15.93 5.66
CA THR A 398 4.53 -16.61 6.66
C THR A 398 3.46 -17.53 6.07
N PRO A 399 3.71 -18.24 4.96
CA PRO A 399 2.67 -19.02 4.30
C PRO A 399 2.13 -20.16 5.18
N GLY A 400 2.99 -20.93 5.83
CA GLY A 400 2.61 -22.10 6.60
C GLY A 400 1.73 -21.79 7.81
N SER A 401 2.02 -20.70 8.53
CA SER A 401 1.21 -20.22 9.67
C SER A 401 -0.21 -19.87 9.25
N ASN A 402 -0.37 -19.38 8.04
CA ASN A 402 -1.63 -18.88 7.48
C ASN A 402 -2.32 -19.92 6.57
N GLY A 403 -1.98 -21.20 6.70
CA GLY A 403 -2.64 -22.28 5.97
C GLY A 403 -2.34 -22.37 4.47
N ILE A 404 -1.37 -21.59 3.98
CA ILE A 404 -0.86 -21.65 2.61
C ILE A 404 0.17 -22.77 2.55
N THR A 405 -0.29 -24.00 2.29
CA THR A 405 0.53 -25.21 2.41
C THR A 405 1.59 -25.31 1.34
N HIS A 406 2.60 -26.18 1.56
CA HIS A 406 3.64 -26.45 0.58
C HIS A 406 3.04 -27.00 -0.72
N GLU A 407 2.12 -27.96 -0.61
CA GLU A 407 1.46 -28.58 -1.76
C GLU A 407 0.65 -27.57 -2.59
N PHE A 408 -0.02 -26.60 -1.91
CA PHE A 408 -0.69 -25.50 -2.62
C PHE A 408 0.34 -24.67 -3.41
N ARG A 409 1.44 -24.27 -2.76
CA ARG A 409 2.47 -23.42 -3.39
C ARG A 409 3.10 -24.09 -4.61
N GLU A 410 3.38 -25.39 -4.52
CA GLU A 410 3.88 -26.18 -5.67
C GLU A 410 2.88 -26.20 -6.85
N ARG A 411 1.59 -26.45 -6.57
CA ARG A 411 0.56 -26.47 -7.63
C ARG A 411 0.27 -25.09 -8.19
N ALA A 412 0.30 -24.05 -7.36
CA ALA A 412 0.06 -22.66 -7.76
C ALA A 412 1.16 -22.14 -8.70
N GLY A 413 2.41 -22.61 -8.54
CA GLY A 413 3.53 -22.21 -9.41
C GLY A 413 3.66 -20.68 -9.49
N ALA A 414 3.57 -20.13 -10.69
CA ALA A 414 3.70 -18.68 -10.92
C ALA A 414 2.59 -17.84 -10.26
N HIS A 415 1.47 -18.44 -9.86
CA HIS A 415 0.37 -17.77 -9.15
C HIS A 415 0.64 -17.57 -7.65
N TYR A 416 1.75 -18.10 -7.12
CA TYR A 416 2.19 -17.87 -5.76
C TYR A 416 3.54 -17.16 -5.74
N VAL A 417 3.68 -16.15 -4.88
CA VAL A 417 4.94 -15.42 -4.67
C VAL A 417 5.21 -15.30 -3.18
N ASP A 418 6.36 -15.81 -2.75
CA ASP A 418 6.93 -15.51 -1.43
C ASP A 418 7.95 -14.38 -1.62
N THR A 419 7.72 -13.25 -0.99
CA THR A 419 8.60 -12.09 -1.10
C THR A 419 9.68 -12.06 -0.02
N GLY A 420 9.74 -13.07 0.85
CA GLY A 420 10.58 -13.03 2.04
C GLY A 420 10.01 -12.09 3.10
N ILE A 421 10.80 -11.70 4.09
CA ILE A 421 10.38 -10.76 5.16
C ILE A 421 10.42 -9.32 4.61
N THR A 422 9.46 -8.99 3.74
CA THR A 422 9.42 -7.72 3.00
C THR A 422 7.98 -7.26 2.81
N GLU A 423 7.28 -7.00 3.91
CA GLU A 423 5.85 -6.65 3.89
C GLU A 423 5.58 -5.36 3.08
N SER A 424 6.45 -4.37 3.18
CA SER A 424 6.32 -3.11 2.43
C SER A 424 6.40 -3.35 0.93
N HIS A 425 7.38 -4.16 0.49
CA HIS A 425 7.49 -4.59 -0.91
C HIS A 425 6.23 -5.37 -1.35
N ALA A 426 5.78 -6.33 -0.55
CA ALA A 426 4.62 -7.17 -0.89
C ALA A 426 3.36 -6.34 -1.19
N VAL A 427 3.09 -5.29 -0.41
CA VAL A 427 1.95 -4.39 -0.62
C VAL A 427 2.14 -3.50 -1.85
N ALA A 428 3.31 -2.90 -2.03
CA ALA A 428 3.62 -2.09 -3.21
C ALA A 428 3.64 -2.95 -4.50
N TYR A 429 4.20 -4.15 -4.44
CA TYR A 429 4.19 -5.13 -5.52
C TYR A 429 2.76 -5.51 -5.95
N ALA A 430 1.88 -5.77 -4.97
CA ALA A 430 0.46 -6.03 -5.23
C ALA A 430 -0.23 -4.84 -5.91
N ALA A 431 0.07 -3.60 -5.50
CA ALA A 431 -0.45 -2.41 -6.17
C ALA A 431 0.02 -2.32 -7.63
N GLY A 432 1.27 -2.72 -7.91
CA GLY A 432 1.81 -2.85 -9.26
C GLY A 432 1.05 -3.87 -10.11
N ILE A 433 0.78 -5.07 -9.56
CA ILE A 433 -0.02 -6.11 -10.22
C ILE A 433 -1.44 -5.60 -10.52
N ALA A 434 -2.09 -4.99 -9.53
CA ALA A 434 -3.44 -4.43 -9.70
C ALA A 434 -3.48 -3.35 -10.80
N ARG A 435 -2.45 -2.50 -10.85
CA ARG A 435 -2.32 -1.46 -11.88
C ARG A 435 -2.15 -2.02 -13.29
N ALA A 436 -1.52 -3.17 -13.41
CA ALA A 436 -1.36 -3.89 -14.66
C ALA A 436 -2.63 -4.67 -15.10
N GLY A 437 -3.67 -4.71 -14.26
CA GLY A 437 -4.93 -5.41 -14.53
C GLY A 437 -5.03 -6.79 -13.87
N GLY A 438 -4.01 -7.24 -13.14
CA GLY A 438 -4.03 -8.48 -12.38
C GLY A 438 -4.89 -8.39 -11.10
N THR A 439 -5.07 -9.53 -10.45
CA THR A 439 -5.85 -9.69 -9.21
C THR A 439 -4.95 -10.19 -8.07
N PRO A 440 -4.26 -9.30 -7.36
CA PRO A 440 -3.37 -9.68 -6.26
C PRO A 440 -4.14 -9.94 -4.96
N VAL A 441 -3.68 -10.95 -4.22
CA VAL A 441 -4.13 -11.31 -2.86
C VAL A 441 -2.92 -11.35 -1.94
N VAL A 442 -2.79 -10.40 -1.02
CA VAL A 442 -1.70 -10.34 -0.04
C VAL A 442 -2.16 -10.99 1.27
N ALA A 443 -1.41 -11.96 1.77
CA ALA A 443 -1.80 -12.76 2.92
C ALA A 443 -0.69 -12.84 3.96
N THR A 444 -0.87 -12.18 5.10
CA THR A 444 0.02 -12.28 6.26
C THR A 444 -0.70 -11.96 7.57
N THR A 445 0.02 -11.95 8.67
CA THR A 445 -0.53 -11.70 10.01
C THR A 445 -0.74 -10.20 10.24
N ALA A 446 -1.85 -9.83 10.88
CA ALA A 446 -2.25 -8.44 11.19
C ALA A 446 -1.10 -7.57 11.72
N SER A 447 -0.35 -8.11 12.71
CA SER A 447 0.77 -7.37 13.32
C SER A 447 1.91 -7.07 12.35
N PHE A 448 2.08 -7.85 11.27
CA PHE A 448 3.15 -7.63 10.30
C PHE A 448 2.82 -6.55 9.28
N PHE A 449 1.53 -6.35 9.01
CA PHE A 449 1.08 -5.27 8.14
C PHE A 449 1.43 -3.86 8.64
N GLN A 450 1.78 -3.69 9.92
CA GLN A 450 2.28 -2.42 10.45
C GLN A 450 3.49 -1.89 9.70
N ARG A 451 4.38 -2.78 9.22
CA ARG A 451 5.56 -2.40 8.43
C ARG A 451 5.20 -1.78 7.09
N ALA A 452 4.01 -2.11 6.56
CA ALA A 452 3.53 -1.65 5.26
C ALA A 452 2.47 -0.55 5.36
N TYR A 453 2.28 0.10 6.51
CA TYR A 453 1.20 1.06 6.72
C TYR A 453 1.26 2.24 5.74
N ASP A 454 2.45 2.73 5.42
CA ASP A 454 2.67 3.77 4.41
C ASP A 454 2.23 3.30 3.01
N GLN A 455 2.55 2.05 2.65
CA GLN A 455 2.18 1.46 1.36
C GLN A 455 0.68 1.23 1.23
N PHE A 456 -0.02 0.94 2.31
CA PHE A 456 -1.49 0.92 2.32
C PHE A 456 -2.07 2.29 2.02
N PHE A 457 -1.46 3.34 2.56
CA PHE A 457 -1.90 4.72 2.30
C PHE A 457 -1.57 5.16 0.88
N GLN A 458 -0.30 5.07 0.52
CA GLN A 458 0.26 5.65 -0.71
C GLN A 458 -0.03 4.79 -1.94
N GLU A 459 0.38 3.52 -1.93
CA GLU A 459 0.32 2.67 -3.11
C GLU A 459 -1.06 2.05 -3.31
N MET A 460 -1.75 1.70 -2.23
CA MET A 460 -3.06 1.07 -2.33
C MET A 460 -4.20 2.09 -2.35
N SER A 461 -4.35 2.87 -1.28
CA SER A 461 -5.52 3.73 -1.09
C SER A 461 -5.54 4.91 -2.03
N LEU A 462 -4.49 5.75 -2.04
CA LEU A 462 -4.41 6.93 -2.91
C LEU A 462 -4.56 6.57 -4.38
N ASN A 463 -3.97 5.43 -4.78
CA ASN A 463 -4.03 4.92 -6.14
C ASN A 463 -5.29 4.09 -6.45
N ARG A 464 -6.17 3.90 -5.48
CA ARG A 464 -7.37 3.05 -5.61
C ARG A 464 -7.05 1.67 -6.18
N SER A 465 -5.90 1.13 -5.79
CA SER A 465 -5.41 -0.16 -6.27
C SER A 465 -6.29 -1.29 -5.73
N ARG A 466 -6.85 -2.12 -6.63
CA ARG A 466 -7.72 -3.23 -6.27
C ARG A 466 -6.90 -4.41 -5.77
N VAL A 467 -6.39 -4.28 -4.55
CA VAL A 467 -5.63 -5.32 -3.85
C VAL A 467 -6.55 -5.94 -2.80
N THR A 468 -6.60 -7.26 -2.76
CA THR A 468 -7.25 -8.00 -1.68
C THR A 468 -6.22 -8.34 -0.62
N VAL A 469 -6.52 -8.03 0.64
CA VAL A 469 -5.65 -8.34 1.78
C VAL A 469 -6.36 -9.35 2.67
N LEU A 470 -5.72 -10.47 2.98
CA LEU A 470 -6.17 -11.43 3.98
C LEU A 470 -5.42 -11.15 5.28
N ASP A 471 -6.15 -10.56 6.23
CA ASP A 471 -5.65 -10.13 7.52
C ASP A 471 -5.81 -11.25 8.56
N PHE A 472 -4.75 -12.05 8.75
CA PHE A 472 -4.74 -13.19 9.66
C PHE A 472 -4.43 -12.76 11.09
N LEU A 473 -5.03 -13.43 12.07
CA LEU A 473 -4.85 -13.18 13.48
C LEU A 473 -5.22 -11.73 13.88
N GLY A 474 -6.23 -11.16 13.20
CA GLY A 474 -6.83 -9.88 13.59
C GLY A 474 -7.59 -10.02 14.89
N GLY A 475 -7.61 -8.95 15.69
CA GLY A 475 -8.27 -8.91 16.97
C GLY A 475 -7.51 -9.51 18.14
N LEU A 476 -8.24 -9.74 19.24
CA LEU A 476 -7.70 -10.40 20.44
C LEU A 476 -7.29 -11.83 20.13
N SER A 477 -6.11 -12.19 20.56
CA SER A 477 -5.60 -13.56 20.47
C SER A 477 -4.80 -13.90 21.72
N GLY A 478 -4.71 -15.17 22.07
CA GLY A 478 -3.85 -15.63 23.17
C GLY A 478 -2.34 -15.62 22.84
N SER A 479 -1.94 -14.85 21.83
CA SER A 479 -0.56 -14.73 21.37
C SER A 479 0.32 -13.91 22.32
N ASP A 480 1.62 -13.87 22.03
CA ASP A 480 2.55 -12.96 22.69
C ASP A 480 2.32 -11.51 22.24
N ASN A 481 2.93 -10.59 22.97
CA ASN A 481 2.78 -9.15 22.78
C ASN A 481 3.28 -8.63 21.43
N THR A 482 4.06 -9.40 20.67
CA THR A 482 4.60 -9.02 19.37
C THR A 482 3.71 -9.46 18.20
N HIS A 483 2.75 -10.36 18.46
CA HIS A 483 1.85 -10.93 17.43
C HIS A 483 0.36 -10.62 17.70
N SER A 484 0.06 -9.58 18.47
CA SER A 484 -1.32 -9.16 18.73
C SER A 484 -1.89 -8.40 17.53
N GLY A 485 -3.09 -8.77 17.10
CA GLY A 485 -3.89 -8.07 16.11
C GLY A 485 -4.95 -7.13 16.68
N ALA A 486 -4.95 -6.88 17.98
CA ALA A 486 -6.03 -6.14 18.65
C ALA A 486 -6.28 -4.71 18.13
N TYR A 487 -5.35 -4.14 17.36
CA TYR A 487 -5.46 -2.80 16.79
C TYR A 487 -5.66 -2.78 15.26
N ASP A 488 -5.90 -3.91 14.62
CA ASP A 488 -6.07 -4.02 13.16
C ASP A 488 -7.25 -3.20 12.63
N VAL A 489 -8.39 -3.22 13.34
CA VAL A 489 -9.56 -2.38 13.00
C VAL A 489 -9.20 -0.90 13.05
N ALA A 490 -8.52 -0.45 14.10
CA ALA A 490 -8.07 0.94 14.22
C ALA A 490 -7.07 1.32 13.12
N MET A 491 -6.18 0.39 12.74
CA MET A 491 -5.17 0.58 11.71
C MET A 491 -5.81 0.74 10.33
N PHE A 492 -6.59 -0.24 9.87
CA PHE A 492 -7.11 -0.26 8.50
C PHE A 492 -8.33 0.64 8.29
N SER A 493 -9.23 0.75 9.29
CA SER A 493 -10.48 1.49 9.11
C SER A 493 -10.32 3.01 9.11
N ASN A 494 -9.10 3.53 9.34
CA ASN A 494 -8.77 4.95 9.25
C ASN A 494 -8.11 5.35 7.93
N ILE A 495 -7.82 4.37 7.04
CA ILE A 495 -7.24 4.66 5.73
C ILE A 495 -8.38 4.97 4.75
N PRO A 496 -8.39 6.17 4.13
CA PRO A 496 -9.44 6.54 3.17
C PRO A 496 -9.57 5.53 2.03
N GLY A 497 -10.79 5.20 1.60
CA GLY A 497 -11.03 4.34 0.43
C GLY A 497 -10.72 2.85 0.62
N VAL A 498 -10.23 2.43 1.77
CA VAL A 498 -10.11 1.01 2.13
C VAL A 498 -11.47 0.49 2.61
N THR A 499 -11.87 -0.68 2.13
CA THR A 499 -13.01 -1.43 2.67
C THR A 499 -12.48 -2.58 3.52
N MET A 500 -12.78 -2.59 4.82
CA MET A 500 -12.42 -3.69 5.71
C MET A 500 -13.65 -4.53 6.05
N LEU A 501 -13.67 -5.75 5.54
CA LEU A 501 -14.71 -6.76 5.75
C LEU A 501 -14.41 -7.61 6.98
N VAL A 502 -15.44 -7.94 7.74
CA VAL A 502 -15.34 -8.66 9.02
C VAL A 502 -16.33 -9.81 9.07
N PRO A 503 -16.11 -10.86 8.25
CA PRO A 503 -17.05 -11.97 8.10
C PRO A 503 -17.34 -12.69 9.41
N THR A 504 -18.58 -13.12 9.59
CA THR A 504 -19.09 -13.82 10.78
C THR A 504 -19.33 -15.30 10.55
N SER A 505 -18.94 -15.82 9.38
CA SER A 505 -18.99 -17.23 9.02
C SER A 505 -18.03 -17.57 7.88
N ALA A 506 -17.72 -18.85 7.70
CA ALA A 506 -16.99 -19.37 6.53
C ALA A 506 -17.67 -19.01 5.21
N ARG A 507 -19.02 -19.02 5.19
CA ARG A 507 -19.80 -18.62 4.01
C ARG A 507 -19.59 -17.15 3.65
N ASP A 508 -19.69 -16.28 4.64
CA ASP A 508 -19.46 -14.83 4.43
C ASP A 508 -18.03 -14.58 4.05
N TYR A 509 -17.06 -15.23 4.68
CA TYR A 509 -15.63 -15.14 4.33
C TYR A 509 -15.34 -15.49 2.87
N LEU A 510 -15.92 -16.59 2.37
CA LEU A 510 -15.76 -16.98 0.97
C LEU A 510 -16.50 -16.03 0.01
N ALA A 511 -17.65 -15.51 0.41
CA ALA A 511 -18.37 -14.51 -0.37
C ALA A 511 -17.60 -13.20 -0.46
N ASP A 512 -17.01 -12.75 0.64
CA ASP A 512 -16.16 -11.58 0.72
C ASP A 512 -14.91 -11.74 -0.15
N LEU A 513 -14.27 -12.92 -0.10
CA LEU A 513 -13.12 -13.24 -0.96
C LEU A 513 -13.50 -13.22 -2.44
N ALA A 514 -14.62 -13.81 -2.80
CA ALA A 514 -15.10 -13.80 -4.17
C ALA A 514 -15.41 -12.39 -4.68
N TRP A 515 -16.02 -11.55 -3.84
CA TRP A 515 -16.28 -10.14 -4.15
C TRP A 515 -14.98 -9.33 -4.29
N ALA A 516 -14.07 -9.43 -3.31
CA ALA A 516 -12.81 -8.68 -3.29
C ALA A 516 -11.91 -9.00 -4.49
N THR A 517 -11.94 -10.27 -4.93
CA THR A 517 -11.17 -10.77 -6.08
C THR A 517 -11.97 -10.86 -7.39
N ALA A 518 -13.13 -10.21 -7.47
CA ALA A 518 -13.93 -10.21 -8.70
C ALA A 518 -13.15 -9.55 -9.85
N PRO A 519 -13.28 -10.02 -11.11
CA PRO A 519 -12.55 -9.44 -12.24
C PRO A 519 -12.82 -7.95 -12.41
N ALA A 520 -11.81 -7.22 -12.89
CA ALA A 520 -11.95 -5.79 -13.17
C ALA A 520 -13.07 -5.54 -14.19
N GLY A 521 -13.93 -4.55 -13.88
CA GLY A 521 -15.07 -4.19 -14.74
C GLY A 521 -16.33 -5.01 -14.52
N SER A 522 -16.36 -6.01 -13.61
CA SER A 522 -17.61 -6.61 -13.16
C SER A 522 -18.42 -5.59 -12.33
N ALA A 523 -19.75 -5.64 -12.45
CA ALA A 523 -20.64 -4.64 -11.83
C ALA A 523 -20.51 -4.56 -10.31
N ASP A 524 -20.10 -5.65 -9.68
CA ASP A 524 -20.02 -5.81 -8.22
C ASP A 524 -18.58 -5.77 -7.68
N ALA A 525 -17.58 -5.52 -8.53
CA ALA A 525 -16.19 -5.47 -8.09
C ALA A 525 -15.91 -4.26 -7.18
N PRO A 526 -15.03 -4.39 -6.17
CA PRO A 526 -14.64 -3.25 -5.31
C PRO A 526 -13.99 -2.13 -6.13
N ALA A 527 -14.29 -0.88 -5.77
CA ALA A 527 -13.71 0.29 -6.41
C ALA A 527 -12.27 0.60 -5.98
N GLY A 528 -11.80 -0.06 -4.92
CA GLY A 528 -10.48 0.16 -4.31
C GLY A 528 -10.02 -1.06 -3.53
N PRO A 529 -9.06 -0.91 -2.61
CA PRO A 529 -8.51 -2.01 -1.82
C PRO A 529 -9.53 -2.58 -0.84
N ALA A 530 -9.51 -3.90 -0.68
CA ALA A 530 -10.34 -4.64 0.26
C ALA A 530 -9.46 -5.42 1.26
N VAL A 531 -9.68 -5.22 2.55
CA VAL A 531 -9.09 -6.00 3.63
C VAL A 531 -10.15 -6.96 4.15
N ILE A 532 -9.88 -8.24 4.20
CA ILE A 532 -10.75 -9.26 4.78
C ILE A 532 -10.09 -9.77 6.06
N ARG A 533 -10.69 -9.44 7.19
CA ARG A 533 -10.28 -9.98 8.47
C ARG A 533 -10.63 -11.45 8.52
N VAL A 534 -9.62 -12.30 8.52
CA VAL A 534 -9.81 -13.76 8.51
C VAL A 534 -10.48 -14.20 9.82
N PRO A 535 -11.58 -15.00 9.77
CA PRO A 535 -12.31 -15.39 10.98
C PRO A 535 -11.42 -16.09 12.01
N GLY A 536 -11.63 -15.78 13.29
CA GLY A 536 -10.87 -16.29 14.42
C GLY A 536 -11.52 -17.50 15.09
N GLU A 537 -11.04 -17.81 16.31
CA GLU A 537 -11.44 -18.97 17.09
C GLU A 537 -12.94 -18.94 17.45
N ALA A 538 -13.49 -17.77 17.79
CA ALA A 538 -14.89 -17.64 18.20
C ALA A 538 -15.86 -18.06 17.06
N ILE A 539 -15.56 -17.65 15.82
CA ILE A 539 -16.36 -18.04 14.65
C ILE A 539 -16.20 -19.54 14.38
N LEU A 540 -14.97 -20.05 14.38
CA LEU A 540 -14.72 -21.48 14.14
C LEU A 540 -15.40 -22.37 15.20
N ALA A 541 -15.41 -21.95 16.47
CA ALA A 541 -16.11 -22.65 17.56
C ALA A 541 -17.63 -22.63 17.32
N ALA A 542 -18.21 -21.48 17.00
CA ALA A 542 -19.65 -21.37 16.74
C ALA A 542 -20.10 -22.24 15.57
N GLU A 543 -19.29 -22.35 14.51
CA GLU A 543 -19.59 -23.21 13.35
C GLU A 543 -19.54 -24.70 13.72
N ARG A 544 -18.61 -25.12 14.57
CA ARG A 544 -18.53 -26.49 15.07
C ARG A 544 -19.73 -26.85 15.94
N ASP A 545 -20.10 -25.99 16.87
CA ASP A 545 -21.26 -26.20 17.73
C ASP A 545 -22.55 -26.33 16.91
N ALA A 546 -22.71 -25.50 15.87
CA ALA A 546 -23.83 -25.57 14.96
C ALA A 546 -23.89 -26.91 14.18
N THR A 547 -22.74 -27.53 13.88
CA THR A 547 -22.68 -28.84 13.19
C THR A 547 -22.94 -30.02 14.12
N LEU A 548 -22.68 -29.86 15.43
CA LEU A 548 -22.89 -30.92 16.44
C LEU A 548 -24.33 -31.00 16.97
N LEU A 549 -25.15 -29.96 16.75
CA LEU A 549 -26.55 -29.99 17.18
C LEU A 549 -27.35 -31.03 16.35
N PRO A 550 -28.06 -32.01 16.99
CA PRO A 550 -28.92 -32.94 16.27
C PRO A 550 -30.01 -32.14 15.54
N VAL A 551 -30.22 -32.42 14.26
CA VAL A 551 -31.31 -31.85 13.46
C VAL A 551 -32.64 -32.32 14.06
N THR A 552 -33.10 -31.64 15.11
CA THR A 552 -34.47 -31.77 15.59
C THR A 552 -35.35 -31.03 14.61
N GLY A 553 -36.19 -31.82 13.88
CA GLY A 553 -37.05 -31.36 12.79
C GLY A 553 -37.94 -30.18 13.16
N GLY A 554 -37.51 -29.00 12.84
CA GLY A 554 -38.26 -27.77 12.87
C GLY A 554 -37.54 -26.80 11.98
N GLN A 555 -38.05 -26.62 10.78
CA GLN A 555 -37.68 -25.68 9.73
C GLN A 555 -36.58 -24.63 10.09
N ILE A 556 -35.30 -25.00 9.93
CA ILE A 556 -34.22 -24.06 9.68
C ILE A 556 -34.16 -23.99 8.16
N ALA A 557 -34.64 -22.89 7.62
CA ALA A 557 -34.52 -22.59 6.20
C ALA A 557 -33.05 -22.51 5.81
N ASP A 558 -32.64 -23.41 4.91
CA ASP A 558 -31.48 -23.36 4.05
C ASP A 558 -30.12 -22.87 4.64
N ARG A 559 -29.45 -23.78 5.39
CA ARG A 559 -27.99 -23.84 5.39
C ARG A 559 -27.59 -24.94 4.40
N PRO A 560 -26.98 -24.60 3.24
CA PRO A 560 -26.49 -25.64 2.33
C PRO A 560 -25.23 -26.26 2.90
N GLN A 561 -25.25 -27.58 3.09
CA GLN A 561 -24.04 -28.40 3.23
C GLN A 561 -23.22 -28.29 1.95
N SER A 562 -21.89 -28.14 2.11
CA SER A 562 -20.83 -28.25 1.10
C SER A 562 -21.31 -28.13 -0.36
N ALA A 563 -21.38 -26.93 -0.88
CA ALA A 563 -21.61 -26.73 -2.31
C ALA A 563 -20.24 -26.57 -3.00
N SER A 564 -19.90 -27.59 -3.81
CA SER A 564 -19.00 -27.41 -4.94
C SER A 564 -19.50 -26.25 -5.80
N LEU A 565 -18.64 -25.30 -6.12
CA LEU A 565 -18.91 -24.17 -7.00
C LEU A 565 -19.44 -24.67 -8.35
N PRO A 566 -20.55 -24.13 -8.88
CA PRO A 566 -20.99 -24.48 -10.22
C PRO A 566 -20.11 -23.83 -11.26
N ALA A 567 -19.60 -24.65 -12.18
CA ALA A 567 -19.05 -24.23 -13.44
C ALA A 567 -20.17 -23.60 -14.30
N SER A 568 -19.88 -22.43 -14.86
CA SER A 568 -20.57 -21.74 -15.97
C SER A 568 -22.09 -21.80 -16.02
N ALA A 569 -22.76 -20.72 -15.70
CA ALA A 569 -24.17 -20.51 -16.03
C ALA A 569 -24.33 -19.83 -17.37
N SER A 570 -24.76 -20.60 -18.36
CA SER A 570 -25.40 -20.06 -19.55
C SER A 570 -26.87 -19.74 -19.22
N SER A 571 -27.36 -18.64 -19.77
CA SER A 571 -28.67 -18.07 -19.68
C SER A 571 -29.84 -19.09 -19.81
N ALA A 572 -30.78 -19.07 -18.86
CA ALA A 572 -32.17 -19.46 -19.10
C ALA A 572 -33.11 -18.73 -18.14
N SER A 573 -34.03 -18.00 -18.71
CA SER A 573 -35.21 -17.37 -18.11
C SER A 573 -36.18 -18.40 -17.58
N GLY A 574 -36.63 -18.27 -16.33
CA GLY A 574 -37.73 -19.06 -15.80
C GLY A 574 -38.19 -18.54 -14.45
N GLY A 575 -39.35 -17.91 -14.43
CA GLY A 575 -39.98 -17.35 -13.24
C GLY A 575 -40.35 -18.39 -12.19
N ILE A 576 -40.14 -18.03 -10.92
CA ILE A 576 -40.75 -18.75 -9.77
C ILE A 576 -41.46 -17.75 -8.88
N SER A 577 -42.71 -18.14 -8.60
CA SER A 577 -43.75 -17.47 -7.83
C SER A 577 -43.35 -17.19 -6.38
N ALA A 578 -43.73 -16.00 -5.91
CA ALA A 578 -43.60 -15.56 -4.54
C ALA A 578 -44.54 -16.31 -3.60
N ALA A 579 -44.02 -16.87 -2.51
CA ALA A 579 -44.81 -17.24 -1.34
C ALA A 579 -44.45 -16.32 -0.18
N THR A 580 -45.46 -15.66 0.32
CA THR A 580 -45.46 -14.60 1.32
C THR A 580 -45.07 -15.12 2.71
N VAL A 581 -44.02 -14.57 3.33
CA VAL A 581 -43.85 -14.58 4.79
C VAL A 581 -43.99 -13.14 5.28
N ARG A 582 -45.03 -12.91 6.08
CA ARG A 582 -45.32 -11.60 6.69
C ARG A 582 -44.40 -11.39 7.88
N GLY A 583 -43.70 -10.25 7.92
CA GLY A 583 -43.00 -9.72 9.08
C GLY A 583 -41.64 -9.10 8.75
N THR A 584 -41.53 -8.35 7.66
CA THR A 584 -40.35 -7.53 7.39
C THR A 584 -40.80 -6.08 7.27
N VAL A 585 -40.19 -5.22 8.07
CA VAL A 585 -40.22 -3.77 7.85
C VAL A 585 -39.63 -3.54 6.47
N SER A 586 -40.49 -3.16 5.53
CA SER A 586 -40.12 -2.90 4.15
C SER A 586 -39.35 -1.58 4.10
N VAL A 587 -38.03 -1.61 4.09
CA VAL A 587 -37.24 -0.52 3.57
C VAL A 587 -37.29 -0.63 2.04
N THR A 588 -37.85 0.37 1.42
CA THR A 588 -38.14 0.44 -0.01
C THR A 588 -36.91 0.15 -0.87
N ALA A 589 -37.00 -0.91 -1.65
CA ALA A 589 -36.05 -1.28 -2.68
C ALA A 589 -36.03 -0.26 -3.82
N GLN A 590 -35.08 0.66 -3.79
CA GLN A 590 -34.66 1.41 -4.97
C GLN A 590 -33.14 1.60 -4.93
N HIS A 591 -32.36 0.61 -5.24
CA HIS A 591 -31.00 0.60 -5.82
C HIS A 591 -30.45 -0.84 -5.72
N ALA A 592 -30.92 -1.70 -6.61
CA ALA A 592 -30.39 -3.05 -6.75
C ALA A 592 -29.09 -3.01 -7.55
N GLY A 593 -27.95 -3.34 -6.93
CA GLY A 593 -26.63 -3.52 -7.52
C GLY A 593 -25.59 -3.34 -6.41
N ALA A 594 -24.49 -3.95 -6.43
CA ALA A 594 -23.25 -3.84 -5.61
C ALA A 594 -23.29 -3.42 -4.11
N ARG A 595 -24.36 -2.83 -3.61
CA ARG A 595 -24.50 -2.37 -2.21
C ARG A 595 -24.77 -3.48 -1.20
N HIS A 596 -25.39 -4.58 -1.61
CA HIS A 596 -25.85 -5.63 -0.69
C HIS A 596 -24.74 -6.35 0.11
N MET A 597 -23.49 -6.32 -0.35
CA MET A 597 -22.36 -6.95 0.36
C MET A 597 -21.85 -6.12 1.54
N LEU A 598 -22.05 -4.80 1.52
CA LEU A 598 -21.55 -3.86 2.53
C LEU A 598 -22.64 -3.39 3.50
N ASP A 599 -23.92 -3.71 3.22
CA ASP A 599 -25.05 -3.33 4.07
C ASP A 599 -25.04 -4.13 5.37
N TRP A 600 -25.38 -3.49 6.47
CA TRP A 600 -25.52 -4.16 7.76
C TRP A 600 -26.68 -5.16 7.73
N ARG A 601 -26.52 -6.27 8.39
CA ARG A 601 -27.50 -7.34 8.45
C ARG A 601 -28.18 -7.35 9.81
N VAL A 602 -29.50 -7.10 9.84
CA VAL A 602 -30.30 -7.27 11.05
C VAL A 602 -30.79 -8.71 11.08
N ASN A 603 -30.14 -9.56 11.89
CA ASN A 603 -30.42 -10.99 11.97
C ASN A 603 -31.56 -11.32 12.92
N GLN A 604 -31.80 -10.50 13.94
CA GLN A 604 -32.92 -10.58 14.86
C GLN A 604 -33.46 -9.18 15.10
N THR A 605 -34.78 -9.04 15.09
CA THR A 605 -35.49 -7.80 15.45
C THR A 605 -36.05 -7.90 16.85
N GLY A 606 -35.75 -6.91 17.68
CA GLY A 606 -36.27 -6.79 19.05
C GLY A 606 -36.65 -5.35 19.36
N SER A 607 -36.65 -5.02 20.66
CA SER A 607 -36.90 -3.67 21.15
C SER A 607 -36.06 -3.40 22.40
N GLN A 608 -35.94 -2.14 22.77
CA GLN A 608 -35.20 -1.64 23.94
C GLN A 608 -33.66 -1.75 23.83
N VAL A 609 -33.13 -2.88 23.39
CA VAL A 609 -31.68 -3.14 23.25
C VAL A 609 -31.36 -3.55 21.81
N ALA A 610 -30.36 -2.94 21.23
CA ALA A 610 -29.72 -3.41 20.00
C ALA A 610 -28.28 -3.82 20.29
N ILE A 611 -27.86 -4.99 19.87
CA ILE A 611 -26.51 -5.53 20.04
C ILE A 611 -25.87 -5.67 18.65
N ILE A 612 -24.77 -4.98 18.45
CA ILE A 612 -24.03 -5.00 17.20
C ILE A 612 -22.70 -5.70 17.45
N GLY A 613 -22.53 -6.90 16.88
CA GLY A 613 -21.33 -7.72 17.04
C GLY A 613 -20.44 -7.66 15.81
N LEU A 614 -19.21 -7.14 15.98
CA LEU A 614 -18.23 -6.99 14.89
C LEU A 614 -17.42 -8.27 14.71
N GLY A 615 -17.53 -8.93 13.56
CA GLY A 615 -16.70 -10.07 13.20
C GLY A 615 -16.64 -11.15 14.28
N ASN A 616 -15.47 -11.40 14.87
CA ASN A 616 -15.28 -12.42 15.91
C ASN A 616 -16.11 -12.20 17.18
N ALA A 617 -16.59 -10.99 17.44
CA ALA A 617 -17.47 -10.70 18.57
C ALA A 617 -18.97 -10.96 18.26
N TYR A 618 -19.32 -11.34 17.04
CA TYR A 618 -20.72 -11.60 16.66
C TYR A 618 -21.36 -12.79 17.40
N PRO A 619 -20.68 -13.95 17.61
CA PRO A 619 -21.24 -15.02 18.44
C PRO A 619 -21.59 -14.58 19.86
N LEU A 620 -20.80 -13.70 20.47
CA LEU A 620 -21.09 -13.12 21.77
C LEU A 620 -22.39 -12.27 21.74
N ALA A 621 -22.64 -11.55 20.63
CA ALA A 621 -23.88 -10.80 20.47
C ALA A 621 -25.11 -11.72 20.44
N GLU A 622 -25.06 -12.82 19.71
CA GLU A 622 -26.14 -13.83 19.66
C GLU A 622 -26.38 -14.49 21.04
N GLN A 623 -25.31 -14.90 21.72
CA GLN A 623 -25.39 -15.52 23.06
C GLN A 623 -25.93 -14.54 24.10
N THR A 624 -25.51 -13.28 24.07
CA THR A 624 -26.01 -12.25 24.98
C THR A 624 -27.51 -11.97 24.73
N ALA A 625 -27.93 -11.91 23.47
CA ALA A 625 -29.33 -11.73 23.12
C ALA A 625 -30.21 -12.90 23.59
N ALA A 626 -29.71 -14.14 23.52
CA ALA A 626 -30.37 -15.32 24.05
C ALA A 626 -30.50 -15.24 25.59
N ALA A 627 -29.40 -14.90 26.31
CA ALA A 627 -29.43 -14.75 27.77
C ALA A 627 -30.40 -13.63 28.22
N LEU A 628 -30.44 -12.50 27.53
CA LEU A 628 -31.40 -11.43 27.79
C LEU A 628 -32.85 -11.87 27.61
N SER A 629 -33.12 -12.71 26.60
CA SER A 629 -34.46 -13.28 26.36
C SER A 629 -34.83 -14.27 27.46
N ASP A 630 -33.97 -15.21 27.80
CA ASP A 630 -34.23 -16.30 28.73
C ASP A 630 -34.35 -15.84 30.18
N ASP A 631 -33.43 -14.97 30.63
CA ASP A 631 -33.31 -14.57 32.03
C ASP A 631 -34.12 -13.29 32.36
N TYR A 632 -34.34 -12.41 31.38
CA TYR A 632 -34.93 -11.09 31.61
C TYR A 632 -36.15 -10.79 30.73
N GLY A 633 -36.51 -11.69 29.79
CA GLY A 633 -37.63 -11.49 28.87
C GLY A 633 -37.43 -10.32 27.88
N ILE A 634 -36.19 -9.91 27.66
CA ILE A 634 -35.83 -8.83 26.74
C ILE A 634 -35.43 -9.43 25.37
N THR A 635 -36.26 -9.20 24.35
CA THR A 635 -35.88 -9.56 22.98
C THR A 635 -35.03 -8.43 22.37
N ALA A 636 -33.72 -8.65 22.24
CA ALA A 636 -32.80 -7.70 21.65
C ALA A 636 -32.81 -7.75 20.12
N THR A 637 -32.51 -6.63 19.48
CA THR A 637 -32.13 -6.58 18.06
C THR A 637 -30.67 -7.00 17.93
N VAL A 638 -30.36 -7.95 17.03
CA VAL A 638 -28.99 -8.43 16.78
C VAL A 638 -28.56 -8.07 15.37
N ILE A 639 -27.42 -7.40 15.25
CA ILE A 639 -26.92 -6.82 14.03
C ILE A 639 -25.49 -7.30 13.74
N ASP A 640 -25.27 -7.74 12.50
CA ASP A 640 -23.94 -7.99 11.91
C ASP A 640 -23.58 -6.85 10.96
N PRO A 641 -22.59 -6.01 11.27
CA PRO A 641 -22.21 -4.88 10.42
C PRO A 641 -21.42 -5.27 9.17
N ARG A 642 -20.87 -6.49 9.10
CA ARG A 642 -20.14 -7.09 7.97
C ARG A 642 -18.87 -6.36 7.55
N GLN A 643 -18.74 -5.07 7.85
CA GLN A 643 -17.58 -4.23 7.57
C GLN A 643 -17.45 -3.14 8.64
N CYS A 644 -16.24 -2.59 8.82
CA CYS A 644 -15.96 -1.61 9.88
C CYS A 644 -15.45 -0.25 9.39
N THR A 645 -15.38 -0.04 8.07
CA THR A 645 -14.86 1.21 7.49
C THR A 645 -15.90 2.31 7.37
N SER A 646 -17.17 1.94 7.23
CA SER A 646 -18.29 2.89 7.20
C SER A 646 -19.41 2.46 8.14
N LEU A 647 -20.27 3.40 8.51
CA LEU A 647 -21.46 3.16 9.30
C LEU A 647 -22.69 3.12 8.38
N ASP A 648 -23.63 2.22 8.66
CA ASP A 648 -24.94 2.21 8.03
C ASP A 648 -25.87 3.18 8.77
N SER A 649 -25.98 4.39 8.22
CA SER A 649 -26.80 5.45 8.82
C SER A 649 -28.28 5.08 8.88
N ASP A 650 -28.81 4.35 7.90
CA ASP A 650 -30.22 3.99 7.85
C ASP A 650 -30.56 3.02 8.97
N VAL A 651 -29.68 2.02 9.21
CA VAL A 651 -29.82 1.12 10.36
C VAL A 651 -29.70 1.88 11.67
N LEU A 652 -28.67 2.73 11.85
CA LEU A 652 -28.48 3.49 13.09
C LEU A 652 -29.64 4.43 13.37
N GLU A 653 -30.18 5.11 12.36
CA GLU A 653 -31.38 5.97 12.55
C GLU A 653 -32.61 5.13 12.92
N SER A 654 -32.79 3.94 12.35
CA SER A 654 -33.91 3.06 12.68
C SER A 654 -33.91 2.57 14.14
N LEU A 655 -32.72 2.53 14.78
CA LEU A 655 -32.59 2.14 16.19
C LEU A 655 -33.04 3.24 17.17
N ARG A 656 -33.20 4.49 16.73
CA ARG A 656 -33.72 5.56 17.59
C ARG A 656 -35.15 5.30 18.02
N ASP A 657 -35.92 4.66 17.16
CA ASP A 657 -37.30 4.30 17.42
C ASP A 657 -37.38 2.97 18.15
N GLY A 658 -37.60 3.02 19.47
CA GLY A 658 -37.83 1.81 20.27
C GLY A 658 -36.62 1.22 20.97
N HIS A 659 -35.38 1.69 20.71
CA HIS A 659 -34.21 1.20 21.44
C HIS A 659 -33.70 2.27 22.43
N GLN A 660 -33.49 1.85 23.67
CA GLN A 660 -32.94 2.70 24.75
C GLN A 660 -31.42 2.57 24.78
N GLN A 661 -30.90 1.40 24.36
CA GLN A 661 -29.48 1.09 24.39
C GLN A 661 -29.03 0.49 23.06
N VAL A 662 -27.84 0.90 22.63
CA VAL A 662 -27.07 0.30 21.53
C VAL A 662 -25.76 -0.21 22.10
N ILE A 663 -25.51 -1.49 21.98
CA ILE A 663 -24.33 -2.18 22.48
C ILE A 663 -23.44 -2.50 21.29
N THR A 664 -22.18 -2.12 21.34
CA THR A 664 -21.18 -2.55 20.34
C THR A 664 -20.21 -3.53 20.97
N LEU A 665 -19.99 -4.63 20.30
CA LEU A 665 -19.02 -5.65 20.71
C LEU A 665 -17.95 -5.78 19.64
N GLU A 666 -16.69 -5.59 20.01
CA GLU A 666 -15.53 -5.80 19.15
C GLU A 666 -14.40 -6.52 19.90
N ASP A 667 -13.69 -7.42 19.24
CA ASP A 667 -12.51 -8.09 19.77
C ASP A 667 -11.21 -7.32 19.52
N GLY A 668 -11.34 -6.01 19.24
CA GLY A 668 -10.27 -5.05 19.04
C GLY A 668 -10.15 -4.07 20.18
N GLN A 669 -9.12 -3.21 20.06
CA GLN A 669 -8.90 -2.09 20.95
C GLN A 669 -10.02 -1.06 20.82
N LEU A 670 -10.65 -0.64 21.94
CA LEU A 670 -11.72 0.36 21.94
C LEU A 670 -11.25 1.73 21.48
N GLU A 671 -10.09 2.19 21.99
CA GLU A 671 -9.55 3.51 21.61
C GLU A 671 -9.15 3.52 20.13
N GLY A 672 -9.84 4.33 19.34
CA GLY A 672 -9.72 4.35 17.87
C GLY A 672 -10.42 3.17 17.18
N GLY A 673 -11.14 2.34 17.92
CA GLY A 673 -11.89 1.19 17.42
C GLY A 673 -13.21 1.56 16.73
N TRP A 674 -13.96 0.55 16.38
CA TRP A 674 -15.19 0.71 15.63
C TRP A 674 -16.36 1.21 16.50
N GLY A 675 -16.47 0.74 17.75
CA GLY A 675 -17.54 1.14 18.67
C GLY A 675 -17.54 2.65 18.98
N GLU A 676 -16.36 3.27 19.01
CA GLU A 676 -16.27 4.73 19.16
C GLU A 676 -16.89 5.49 18.00
N LYS A 677 -16.85 4.94 16.76
CA LYS A 677 -17.50 5.55 15.58
C LYS A 677 -19.01 5.56 15.73
N VAL A 678 -19.61 4.50 16.28
CA VAL A 678 -21.05 4.44 16.58
C VAL A 678 -21.42 5.43 17.66
N THR A 679 -20.61 5.55 18.73
CA THR A 679 -20.80 6.55 19.77
C THR A 679 -20.75 7.98 19.20
N ALA A 680 -19.71 8.26 18.37
CA ALA A 680 -19.55 9.56 17.72
C ALA A 680 -20.71 9.89 16.76
N TYR A 681 -21.25 8.86 16.08
CA TYR A 681 -22.42 9.04 15.23
C TYR A 681 -23.59 9.63 16.01
N TYR A 682 -24.03 8.97 17.08
CA TYR A 682 -25.15 9.47 17.90
C TYR A 682 -24.83 10.78 18.62
N ALA A 683 -23.59 11.02 19.02
CA ALA A 683 -23.20 12.28 19.66
C ALA A 683 -23.27 13.47 18.71
N ASN A 684 -22.97 13.27 17.42
CA ASN A 684 -22.90 14.34 16.41
C ASN A 684 -24.19 14.52 15.59
N HIS A 685 -25.11 13.54 15.59
CA HIS A 685 -26.37 13.61 14.87
C HIS A 685 -27.52 13.83 15.85
N HIS A 686 -27.90 15.11 16.04
CA HIS A 686 -29.01 15.48 16.88
C HIS A 686 -30.35 15.28 16.17
N VAL A 687 -31.34 14.82 16.93
CA VAL A 687 -32.72 14.64 16.44
C VAL A 687 -33.48 15.92 16.57
N SER A 688 -34.07 16.40 15.49
CA SER A 688 -34.80 17.66 15.43
C SER A 688 -36.19 17.60 16.08
N ASP A 689 -36.75 16.42 16.33
CA ASP A 689 -38.12 16.18 16.83
C ASP A 689 -38.23 16.01 18.35
N GLY A 690 -37.10 16.12 19.09
CA GLY A 690 -37.07 15.98 20.55
C GLY A 690 -36.95 14.54 21.05
N SER A 691 -36.81 13.55 20.17
CA SER A 691 -36.48 12.18 20.56
C SER A 691 -35.08 12.13 21.18
N ARG A 692 -34.81 11.09 21.98
CA ARG A 692 -33.51 10.91 22.62
C ARG A 692 -32.67 9.89 21.82
N ASN A 693 -31.38 10.16 21.69
CA ASN A 693 -30.42 9.16 21.22
C ASN A 693 -30.41 7.97 22.18
N PRO A 694 -30.29 6.74 21.68
CA PRO A 694 -30.03 5.59 22.52
C PRO A 694 -28.69 5.77 23.26
N ARG A 695 -28.59 5.20 24.44
CA ARG A 695 -27.33 5.13 25.17
C ARG A 695 -26.42 4.10 24.48
N VAL A 696 -25.20 4.50 24.09
CA VAL A 696 -24.24 3.59 23.52
C VAL A 696 -23.31 3.04 24.60
N LEU A 697 -23.14 1.72 24.63
CA LEU A 697 -22.17 1.03 25.45
C LEU A 697 -21.22 0.25 24.53
N ASN A 698 -19.93 0.56 24.61
CA ASN A 698 -18.90 -0.10 23.81
C ASN A 698 -18.14 -1.12 24.65
N PHE A 699 -17.96 -2.32 24.13
CA PHE A 699 -17.17 -3.39 24.70
C PHE A 699 -16.04 -3.77 23.77
N GLY A 700 -14.82 -3.87 24.26
CA GLY A 700 -13.62 -4.21 23.53
C GLY A 700 -12.39 -4.14 24.43
N ALA A 701 -11.22 -4.37 23.87
CA ALA A 701 -9.96 -4.40 24.60
C ALA A 701 -9.48 -3.03 25.09
N ALA A 702 -8.79 -3.02 26.21
CA ALA A 702 -8.00 -1.86 26.61
C ALA A 702 -6.78 -1.69 25.70
N LYS A 703 -6.29 -0.46 25.61
CA LYS A 703 -5.06 -0.13 24.88
C LYS A 703 -3.83 -0.53 25.69
N GLU A 704 -3.49 -1.79 25.62
CA GLU A 704 -2.35 -2.35 26.34
C GLU A 704 -1.69 -3.50 25.56
N PHE A 705 -0.44 -3.81 25.88
CA PHE A 705 0.21 -5.02 25.40
C PHE A 705 -0.09 -6.18 26.35
N THR A 706 -0.59 -7.28 25.78
CA THR A 706 -0.81 -8.55 26.52
C THR A 706 0.19 -9.59 26.02
N ASP A 707 0.75 -10.38 26.94
CA ASP A 707 1.76 -11.38 26.61
C ASP A 707 1.31 -12.77 27.08
N ARG A 708 0.93 -13.63 26.14
CA ARG A 708 0.54 -15.02 26.35
C ARG A 708 -0.57 -15.22 27.38
N VAL A 709 -1.51 -14.29 27.41
CA VAL A 709 -2.72 -14.38 28.22
C VAL A 709 -3.77 -15.13 27.39
N SER A 710 -4.44 -16.11 27.98
CA SER A 710 -5.45 -16.88 27.25
C SER A 710 -6.60 -15.99 26.76
N LEU A 711 -7.19 -16.31 25.60
CA LEU A 711 -8.32 -15.54 25.07
C LEU A 711 -9.50 -15.48 26.04
N GLY A 712 -9.77 -16.58 26.77
CA GLY A 712 -10.82 -16.61 27.82
C GLY A 712 -10.54 -15.59 28.92
N GLU A 713 -9.30 -15.54 29.43
CA GLU A 713 -8.90 -14.58 30.46
C GLU A 713 -8.94 -13.13 29.94
N LEU A 714 -8.57 -12.90 28.67
CA LEU A 714 -8.70 -11.58 28.04
C LEU A 714 -10.16 -11.16 27.91
N ASN A 715 -11.04 -12.06 27.51
CA ASN A 715 -12.47 -11.79 27.43
C ASN A 715 -13.06 -11.44 28.79
N GLU A 716 -12.70 -12.17 29.85
CA GLU A 716 -13.12 -11.84 31.22
C GLU A 716 -12.57 -10.47 31.66
N ARG A 717 -11.29 -10.18 31.39
CA ARG A 717 -10.62 -8.93 31.74
C ARG A 717 -11.29 -7.71 31.10
N TYR A 718 -11.71 -7.84 29.85
CA TYR A 718 -12.27 -6.73 29.08
C TYR A 718 -13.80 -6.69 29.06
N GLY A 719 -14.44 -7.55 29.84
CA GLY A 719 -15.90 -7.57 29.94
C GLY A 719 -16.60 -8.17 28.72
N LEU A 720 -15.90 -9.00 27.95
CA LEU A 720 -16.38 -9.66 26.73
C LEU A 720 -16.90 -11.08 27.02
N THR A 721 -17.66 -11.23 28.10
CA THR A 721 -18.40 -12.45 28.40
C THR A 721 -19.92 -12.20 28.40
N VAL A 722 -20.71 -13.25 28.18
CA VAL A 722 -22.19 -13.16 28.18
C VAL A 722 -22.71 -12.55 29.48
N GLU A 723 -22.19 -13.02 30.61
CA GLU A 723 -22.60 -12.56 31.94
C GLU A 723 -22.30 -11.08 32.14
N GLN A 724 -21.10 -10.63 31.82
CA GLN A 724 -20.67 -9.25 32.04
C GLN A 724 -21.41 -8.27 31.13
N VAL A 725 -21.61 -8.62 29.85
CA VAL A 725 -22.34 -7.80 28.90
C VAL A 725 -23.82 -7.73 29.31
N THR A 726 -24.44 -8.87 29.66
CA THR A 726 -25.83 -8.95 30.15
C THR A 726 -26.03 -8.11 31.41
N GLU A 727 -25.13 -8.23 32.40
CA GLU A 727 -25.17 -7.45 33.61
C GLU A 727 -25.05 -5.93 33.33
N ALA A 728 -24.14 -5.51 32.46
CA ALA A 728 -23.99 -4.11 32.10
C ALA A 728 -25.23 -3.53 31.41
N ILE A 729 -25.88 -4.31 30.53
CA ILE A 729 -27.13 -3.94 29.89
C ILE A 729 -28.26 -3.76 30.91
N THR A 730 -28.44 -4.76 31.79
CA THR A 730 -29.58 -4.81 32.74
C THR A 730 -29.48 -3.82 33.87
N ARG A 731 -28.27 -3.41 34.28
CA ARG A 731 -28.07 -2.34 35.25
C ARG A 731 -28.62 -0.97 34.79
N CYS A 732 -28.91 -0.82 33.51
CA CYS A 732 -29.38 0.43 32.92
C CYS A 732 -30.89 0.46 32.69
N PHE A 733 -31.60 -0.59 33.06
CA PHE A 733 -33.06 -0.65 33.18
C PHE A 733 -33.50 -0.53 34.63
#